data_0af0fb8892860e63f419f30b9df09753
#
_entry.id   0af0fb8892860e63f419f30b9df09753
#
_cell.length_a   1.000
_cell.length_b   1.000
_cell.length_c   1.000
_cell.angle_alpha   90.00
_cell.angle_beta   90.00
_cell.angle_gamma   90.00
#
_symmetry.space_group_name_H-M   'P 1'
#
loop_
_entity.id
_entity.type
_entity.pdbx_description
1 polymer ?
#
loop_
_entity_poly.entity_id
_entity_poly.type
_entity_poly.pdbx_seq_one_letter_code
_entity_poly.pdbx_strand_id
1 'polypeptide(L)'
;MILHKMTVENFRQFRGKHVLEFVTPSQGKANVTVIFGENGRGKTGLFRAIMFCLFGERRLSQDGDVPLEELQLVNISALVEYLGQPVLTSVELEFTHREQSYSLRRAIRGMKDGEQIFEEDYEKRLFLTSDGNTKPVPATEVDNIINNILDRRVKDYFLFDGEKIERLTRASIEQRREISAGIRNLLNVDALETAIKAIGRVAKSLESELSNSSHEELSKLLKRLGDNEDAQGRFRKRLDELADEIRLARQEIDKTDKELDKFNEIRHWLERRKSLELELRDQEQQVEDALKEMRNIVCKATSLIVAPTVIKVFEHIDQQKQKGEIPSEIRRDLIERILEEQKCICGSKICVGSDAYSHIIDWLERTSDVKTQDAALNLWRYLSEVRNHFSDDADLVEKRLQQYGNIRSTIANINRNLENVSTQIGTSERQDATKLDDHRKLLQDNIISLEAEARNIQGQLEQRVQGNERLRASLKEEKMKVGRNDELSRRSILARDTQDALEDVYKQFTREIKDLIGESATQLFQVLLDKEGRENLRSIVVNADYSLQVLDRYKKPFLANISAGQRQIMSISFIAALAKTAARGDKIEIPLFMDTPFGRLSYEHRQNLINQVPLFASQWILLATDTEFRRQEAQLLKRSETWGKFFILRLTKDGNTEIVEQDINSALAVLRDEEDYQ
;
A
#
# COMPACT_ATOMS: atom_id res chain seq x y z
N MET A 1 14.83 18.92 -5.30
CA MET A 1 15.85 18.96 -6.40
C MET A 1 15.24 19.69 -7.58
N ILE A 2 15.87 20.73 -8.10
CA ILE A 2 15.47 21.45 -9.32
C ILE A 2 16.62 21.35 -10.31
N LEU A 3 16.37 20.85 -11.51
CA LEU A 3 17.36 20.74 -12.57
C LEU A 3 17.52 22.09 -13.28
N HIS A 4 18.75 22.59 -13.37
CA HIS A 4 19.06 23.84 -14.09
C HIS A 4 19.55 23.54 -15.49
N LYS A 5 20.50 22.58 -15.60
CA LYS A 5 21.21 22.37 -16.85
C LYS A 5 21.62 20.88 -16.96
N MET A 6 21.55 20.38 -18.18
CA MET A 6 22.13 19.10 -18.56
C MET A 6 23.08 19.31 -19.72
N THR A 7 24.28 18.79 -19.59
CA THR A 7 25.26 18.74 -20.68
C THR A 7 25.51 17.30 -21.02
N VAL A 8 25.36 16.95 -22.29
CA VAL A 8 25.70 15.63 -22.85
C VAL A 8 26.81 15.79 -23.89
N GLU A 9 27.80 14.90 -23.85
CA GLU A 9 28.92 14.93 -24.74
C GLU A 9 29.20 13.54 -25.28
N ASN A 10 29.18 13.39 -26.61
CA ASN A 10 29.37 12.11 -27.34
C ASN A 10 28.55 10.93 -26.78
N PHE A 11 27.32 11.20 -26.36
CA PHE A 11 26.47 10.24 -25.68
C PHE A 11 25.42 9.66 -26.63
N ARG A 12 25.49 8.36 -26.92
CA ARG A 12 24.60 7.65 -27.85
C ARG A 12 24.48 8.38 -29.20
N GLN A 13 23.27 8.83 -29.58
CA GLN A 13 23.04 9.56 -30.82
C GLN A 13 23.47 11.03 -30.79
N PHE A 14 23.92 11.54 -29.66
CA PHE A 14 24.38 12.93 -29.52
C PHE A 14 25.90 13.03 -29.70
N ARG A 15 26.34 13.40 -30.90
CA ARG A 15 27.74 13.63 -31.22
C ARG A 15 28.16 15.04 -30.83
N GLY A 16 29.34 15.19 -30.18
CA GLY A 16 29.80 16.44 -29.67
C GLY A 16 29.12 16.88 -28.38
N LYS A 17 29.22 18.15 -28.04
CA LYS A 17 28.69 18.71 -26.80
C LYS A 17 27.36 19.40 -27.05
N HIS A 18 26.32 18.96 -26.33
CA HIS A 18 24.98 19.55 -26.32
C HIS A 18 24.62 20.01 -24.92
N VAL A 19 23.95 21.17 -24.83
CA VAL A 19 23.55 21.79 -23.59
C VAL A 19 22.04 22.02 -23.60
N LEU A 20 21.35 21.57 -22.56
CA LEU A 20 19.93 21.84 -22.31
C LEU A 20 19.83 22.61 -21.01
N GLU A 21 19.27 23.81 -21.06
CA GLU A 21 18.93 24.60 -19.89
C GLU A 21 17.44 24.47 -19.61
N PHE A 22 17.10 24.01 -18.44
CA PHE A 22 15.70 23.79 -18.04
C PHE A 22 15.11 25.06 -17.43
N VAL A 23 13.78 25.18 -17.50
CA VAL A 23 13.07 26.25 -16.81
C VAL A 23 13.12 26.02 -15.30
N THR A 24 13.42 27.07 -14.57
CA THR A 24 13.46 27.05 -13.10
C THR A 24 12.27 27.82 -12.52
N PRO A 25 11.67 27.36 -11.40
CA PRO A 25 10.47 27.98 -10.81
C PRO A 25 10.66 29.46 -10.36
N SER A 26 11.91 29.92 -10.26
CA SER A 26 12.24 31.26 -9.79
C SER A 26 11.92 32.38 -10.79
N GLN A 27 11.55 32.06 -12.02
CA GLN A 27 11.36 33.03 -13.12
C GLN A 27 9.89 33.28 -13.52
N GLY A 28 8.92 33.10 -12.61
CA GLY A 28 7.52 33.38 -12.88
C GLY A 28 6.63 32.13 -12.80
N LYS A 29 5.54 32.06 -13.61
CA LYS A 29 4.63 30.91 -13.64
C LYS A 29 5.16 29.73 -14.46
N ALA A 30 6.15 29.97 -15.34
CA ALA A 30 6.70 28.97 -16.24
C ALA A 30 7.54 27.94 -15.46
N ASN A 31 7.19 26.67 -15.63
CA ASN A 31 7.89 25.54 -15.01
C ASN A 31 7.96 24.30 -15.91
N VAL A 32 7.53 24.43 -17.17
CA VAL A 32 7.49 23.33 -18.14
C VAL A 32 8.56 23.50 -19.19
N THR A 33 9.40 22.49 -19.37
CA THR A 33 10.32 22.34 -20.50
C THR A 33 9.82 21.20 -21.37
N VAL A 34 9.59 21.46 -22.66
CA VAL A 34 9.19 20.43 -23.63
C VAL A 34 10.41 20.11 -24.52
N ILE A 35 10.74 18.83 -24.64
CA ILE A 35 11.74 18.30 -25.56
C ILE A 35 10.99 17.42 -26.57
N PHE A 36 10.87 17.93 -27.79
CA PHE A 36 10.08 17.35 -28.84
C PHE A 36 10.96 16.64 -29.87
N GLY A 37 10.51 15.48 -30.31
CA GLY A 37 11.20 14.77 -31.37
C GLY A 37 10.40 13.57 -31.85
N GLU A 38 10.48 13.23 -33.13
CA GLU A 38 9.93 12.02 -33.70
C GLU A 38 10.51 10.77 -33.04
N ASN A 39 9.95 9.60 -33.30
CA ASN A 39 10.51 8.34 -32.80
C ASN A 39 11.93 8.11 -33.34
N GLY A 40 12.81 7.57 -32.48
CA GLY A 40 14.20 7.34 -32.83
C GLY A 40 15.12 8.58 -32.75
N ARG A 41 14.62 9.78 -32.43
CA ARG A 41 15.40 11.00 -32.35
C ARG A 41 16.18 11.22 -31.06
N GLY A 42 16.15 10.29 -30.12
CA GLY A 42 17.00 10.35 -28.93
C GLY A 42 16.32 10.81 -27.64
N LYS A 43 15.00 10.89 -27.58
CA LYS A 43 14.27 11.20 -26.34
C LYS A 43 14.66 10.26 -25.20
N THR A 44 14.51 8.97 -25.40
CA THR A 44 14.96 7.94 -24.45
C THR A 44 16.47 7.98 -24.20
N GLY A 45 17.27 8.46 -25.16
CA GLY A 45 18.70 8.73 -24.97
C GLY A 45 18.96 9.79 -23.91
N LEU A 46 18.20 10.89 -23.91
CA LEU A 46 18.26 11.93 -22.86
C LEU A 46 17.78 11.41 -21.50
N PHE A 47 16.70 10.62 -21.50
CA PHE A 47 16.25 9.96 -20.28
C PHE A 47 17.34 9.05 -19.70
N ARG A 48 17.99 8.24 -20.55
CA ARG A 48 19.14 7.40 -20.17
C ARG A 48 20.32 8.22 -19.66
N ALA A 49 20.58 9.40 -20.25
CA ALA A 49 21.66 10.27 -19.80
C ALA A 49 21.45 10.74 -18.35
N ILE A 50 20.23 11.09 -17.96
CA ILE A 50 19.89 11.44 -16.58
C ILE A 50 20.06 10.24 -15.64
N MET A 51 19.55 9.06 -16.02
CA MET A 51 19.68 7.83 -15.23
C MET A 51 21.14 7.42 -15.05
N PHE A 52 21.93 7.53 -16.10
CA PHE A 52 23.37 7.29 -16.04
C PHE A 52 24.08 8.30 -15.15
N CYS A 53 23.80 9.59 -15.29
CA CYS A 53 24.46 10.64 -14.50
C CYS A 53 24.13 10.51 -13.01
N LEU A 54 22.86 10.37 -12.64
CA LEU A 54 22.44 10.28 -11.24
C LEU A 54 22.84 8.95 -10.58
N PHE A 55 22.59 7.84 -11.25
CA PHE A 55 22.66 6.49 -10.63
C PHE A 55 23.73 5.57 -11.22
N GLY A 56 24.41 5.97 -12.28
CA GLY A 56 25.36 5.12 -13.01
C GLY A 56 24.69 4.01 -13.80
N GLU A 57 23.38 4.11 -14.07
CA GLU A 57 22.62 3.05 -14.75
C GLU A 57 22.77 3.14 -16.26
N ARG A 58 23.30 2.09 -16.86
CA ARG A 58 23.42 1.94 -18.30
C ARG A 58 22.16 1.32 -18.91
N ARG A 59 21.53 0.38 -18.19
CA ARG A 59 20.31 -0.32 -18.60
C ARG A 59 19.07 0.41 -18.10
N LEU A 60 18.13 0.64 -19.00
CA LEU A 60 16.76 1.01 -18.65
C LEU A 60 15.89 -0.26 -18.65
N SER A 61 14.76 -0.23 -17.97
CA SER A 61 13.90 -1.42 -17.87
C SER A 61 13.26 -1.81 -19.19
N GLN A 62 13.19 -0.92 -20.17
CA GLN A 62 12.73 -1.24 -21.54
C GLN A 62 13.76 -2.06 -22.34
N ASP A 63 15.02 -2.06 -21.92
CA ASP A 63 16.07 -2.83 -22.60
C ASP A 63 15.92 -4.36 -22.34
N GLY A 64 15.08 -4.76 -21.38
CA GLY A 64 14.84 -6.16 -21.06
C GLY A 64 16.12 -6.90 -20.67
N ASP A 65 16.33 -8.07 -21.27
CA ASP A 65 17.49 -8.93 -21.02
C ASP A 65 18.64 -8.70 -22.02
N VAL A 66 18.66 -7.56 -22.74
CA VAL A 66 19.76 -7.21 -23.65
C VAL A 66 21.09 -7.21 -22.86
N PRO A 67 22.14 -7.91 -23.33
CA PRO A 67 23.44 -7.92 -22.66
C PRO A 67 23.99 -6.49 -22.46
N LEU A 68 24.66 -6.23 -21.33
CA LEU A 68 25.23 -4.90 -21.05
C LEU A 68 26.26 -4.47 -22.10
N GLU A 69 26.92 -5.40 -22.73
CA GLU A 69 27.91 -5.19 -23.79
C GLU A 69 27.27 -4.63 -25.06
N GLU A 70 25.99 -4.89 -25.31
CA GLU A 70 25.21 -4.32 -26.41
C GLU A 70 24.62 -2.94 -26.12
N LEU A 71 24.60 -2.52 -24.84
CA LEU A 71 24.07 -1.23 -24.40
C LEU A 71 25.15 -0.14 -24.40
N GLN A 72 25.60 0.23 -25.57
CA GLN A 72 26.63 1.24 -25.73
C GLN A 72 26.11 2.63 -25.38
N LEU A 73 26.88 3.37 -24.58
CA LEU A 73 26.64 4.76 -24.23
C LEU A 73 27.42 5.76 -25.05
N VAL A 74 28.57 5.34 -25.60
CA VAL A 74 29.41 6.20 -26.42
C VAL A 74 28.80 6.38 -27.82
N ASN A 75 29.00 7.56 -28.41
CA ASN A 75 28.53 7.85 -29.77
C ASN A 75 29.37 7.10 -30.81
N ILE A 76 28.70 6.27 -31.64
CA ILE A 76 29.34 5.42 -32.61
C ILE A 76 30.07 6.24 -33.72
N SER A 77 29.45 7.35 -34.16
CA SER A 77 30.07 8.23 -35.17
C SER A 77 31.37 8.87 -34.65
N ALA A 78 31.42 9.23 -33.38
CA ALA A 78 32.62 9.75 -32.74
C ALA A 78 33.69 8.66 -32.61
N LEU A 79 33.33 7.38 -32.31
CA LEU A 79 34.28 6.27 -32.29
C LEU A 79 34.87 5.95 -33.64
N VAL A 80 34.08 6.10 -34.71
CA VAL A 80 34.58 5.85 -36.11
C VAL A 80 35.50 6.99 -36.54
N GLU A 81 35.24 8.21 -36.16
CA GLU A 81 36.10 9.36 -36.48
C GLU A 81 37.47 9.27 -35.77
N TYR A 82 37.49 8.85 -34.51
CA TYR A 82 38.69 8.71 -33.70
C TYR A 82 39.17 7.24 -33.56
N LEU A 83 39.20 6.54 -34.65
CA LEU A 83 39.59 5.12 -34.70
C LEU A 83 40.91 4.88 -33.95
N GLY A 84 40.90 3.94 -32.99
CA GLY A 84 42.09 3.60 -32.21
C GLY A 84 42.43 4.61 -31.09
N GLN A 85 41.63 5.67 -30.92
CA GLN A 85 41.77 6.58 -29.82
C GLN A 85 40.57 6.54 -28.87
N PRO A 86 40.76 6.77 -27.56
CA PRO A 86 39.66 6.78 -26.63
C PRO A 86 38.76 8.01 -26.80
N VAL A 87 37.49 7.83 -26.97
CA VAL A 87 36.49 8.91 -27.02
C VAL A 87 35.90 9.11 -25.63
N LEU A 88 35.98 10.36 -25.16
CA LEU A 88 35.35 10.74 -23.89
C LEU A 88 33.85 10.95 -24.11
N THR A 89 33.06 10.25 -23.33
CA THR A 89 31.59 10.40 -23.27
C THR A 89 31.22 10.85 -21.88
N SER A 90 30.48 11.96 -21.76
CA SER A 90 30.14 12.48 -20.46
C SER A 90 28.72 13.01 -20.39
N VAL A 91 28.13 12.93 -19.19
CA VAL A 91 26.89 13.62 -18.82
C VAL A 91 27.13 14.40 -17.55
N GLU A 92 26.73 15.67 -17.57
CA GLU A 92 26.81 16.58 -16.43
C GLU A 92 25.43 17.17 -16.14
N LEU A 93 25.03 17.18 -14.86
CA LEU A 93 23.79 17.75 -14.36
C LEU A 93 24.11 18.84 -13.33
N GLU A 94 23.58 20.02 -13.55
CA GLU A 94 23.58 21.12 -12.57
C GLU A 94 22.17 21.22 -11.97
N PHE A 95 22.06 21.15 -10.64
CA PHE A 95 20.78 21.20 -9.94
C PHE A 95 20.91 21.80 -8.54
N THR A 96 19.78 22.25 -7.98
CA THR A 96 19.68 22.70 -6.59
C THR A 96 18.82 21.78 -5.77
N HIS A 97 19.17 21.59 -4.50
CA HIS A 97 18.36 20.89 -3.52
C HIS A 97 18.54 21.53 -2.15
N ARG A 98 17.46 21.94 -1.48
CA ARG A 98 17.48 22.58 -0.15
C ARG A 98 18.52 23.72 -0.06
N GLU A 99 18.43 24.67 -0.99
CA GLU A 99 19.31 25.87 -1.10
C GLU A 99 20.79 25.59 -1.42
N GLN A 100 21.17 24.34 -1.63
CA GLN A 100 22.50 23.95 -2.07
C GLN A 100 22.54 23.68 -3.56
N SER A 101 23.59 24.12 -4.24
CA SER A 101 23.81 23.86 -5.65
C SER A 101 24.78 22.70 -5.85
N TYR A 102 24.46 21.85 -6.79
CA TYR A 102 25.21 20.63 -7.11
C TYR A 102 25.58 20.62 -8.60
N SER A 103 26.82 20.22 -8.90
CA SER A 103 27.25 19.86 -10.27
C SER A 103 27.76 18.42 -10.22
N LEU A 104 27.03 17.51 -10.86
CA LEU A 104 27.36 16.08 -10.94
C LEU A 104 27.78 15.74 -12.36
N ARG A 105 28.97 15.19 -12.54
CA ARG A 105 29.47 14.68 -13.82
C ARG A 105 29.84 13.21 -13.71
N ARG A 106 29.35 12.40 -14.67
CA ARG A 106 29.83 11.04 -14.94
C ARG A 106 30.36 10.96 -16.35
N ALA A 107 31.50 10.31 -16.49
CA ALA A 107 32.12 10.10 -17.79
C ALA A 107 32.63 8.67 -17.93
N ILE A 108 32.60 8.19 -19.17
CA ILE A 108 33.19 6.92 -19.61
C ILE A 108 34.16 7.18 -20.75
N ARG A 109 35.09 6.29 -20.95
CA ARG A 109 35.93 6.24 -22.15
C ARG A 109 35.49 5.06 -23.01
N GLY A 110 35.19 5.36 -24.28
CA GLY A 110 34.91 4.32 -25.26
C GLY A 110 36.06 4.22 -26.27
N MET A 111 36.40 3.02 -26.65
CA MET A 111 37.40 2.75 -27.70
C MET A 111 36.86 1.66 -28.61
N LYS A 112 37.07 1.82 -29.93
CA LYS A 112 36.72 0.81 -30.93
C LYS A 112 37.98 0.11 -31.36
N ASP A 113 38.01 -1.22 -31.19
CA ASP A 113 39.05 -2.10 -31.68
C ASP A 113 38.43 -3.17 -32.59
N GLY A 114 38.68 -3.05 -33.90
CA GLY A 114 38.01 -3.87 -34.93
C GLY A 114 36.49 -3.67 -34.92
N GLU A 115 35.72 -4.71 -34.66
CA GLU A 115 34.25 -4.69 -34.54
C GLU A 115 33.76 -4.53 -33.08
N GLN A 116 34.67 -4.66 -32.12
CA GLN A 116 34.31 -4.57 -30.68
C GLN A 116 34.43 -3.14 -30.17
N ILE A 117 33.52 -2.79 -29.28
CA ILE A 117 33.53 -1.49 -28.58
C ILE A 117 33.71 -1.79 -27.11
N PHE A 118 34.72 -1.17 -26.52
CA PHE A 118 35.04 -1.27 -25.10
C PHE A 118 34.68 0.05 -24.43
N GLU A 119 33.96 0.00 -23.32
CA GLU A 119 33.59 1.14 -22.52
C GLU A 119 34.06 0.92 -21.08
N GLU A 120 34.82 1.86 -20.54
CA GLU A 120 35.26 1.86 -19.14
C GLU A 120 34.81 3.11 -18.41
N ASP A 121 34.49 2.98 -17.12
CA ASP A 121 34.18 4.13 -16.28
C ASP A 121 35.44 4.97 -16.08
N TYR A 122 35.34 6.25 -16.40
CA TYR A 122 36.49 7.16 -16.36
C TYR A 122 36.41 8.14 -15.18
N GLU A 123 35.25 8.77 -14.96
CA GLU A 123 35.12 9.85 -14.02
C GLU A 123 33.76 9.87 -13.35
N LYS A 124 33.75 10.11 -12.02
CA LYS A 124 32.56 10.43 -11.23
C LYS A 124 32.93 11.58 -10.30
N ARG A 125 32.41 12.78 -10.56
CA ARG A 125 32.67 14.00 -9.78
C ARG A 125 31.38 14.65 -9.35
N LEU A 126 31.32 15.07 -8.10
CA LEU A 126 30.25 15.90 -7.54
C LEU A 126 30.88 17.11 -6.87
N PHE A 127 30.40 18.27 -7.22
CA PHE A 127 30.71 19.52 -6.55
C PHE A 127 29.49 20.03 -5.81
N LEU A 128 29.68 20.43 -4.57
CA LEU A 128 28.67 21.05 -3.73
C LEU A 128 29.03 22.50 -3.50
N THR A 129 28.10 23.40 -3.85
CA THR A 129 28.25 24.84 -3.60
C THR A 129 27.22 25.26 -2.56
N SER A 130 27.71 25.78 -1.42
CA SER A 130 26.92 26.35 -0.34
C SER A 130 27.53 27.70 0.06
N ASP A 131 26.71 28.74 0.16
CA ASP A 131 27.14 30.10 0.51
C ASP A 131 28.33 30.63 -0.35
N GLY A 132 28.32 30.29 -1.63
CA GLY A 132 29.36 30.71 -2.58
C GLY A 132 30.67 29.90 -2.51
N ASN A 133 30.79 28.93 -1.59
CA ASN A 133 31.91 28.02 -1.47
C ASN A 133 31.67 26.71 -2.18
N THR A 134 32.47 26.39 -3.19
CA THR A 134 32.39 25.12 -3.92
C THR A 134 33.39 24.12 -3.35
N LYS A 135 32.92 22.95 -2.95
CA LYS A 135 33.76 21.86 -2.42
C LYS A 135 33.55 20.60 -3.26
N PRO A 136 34.62 19.87 -3.60
CA PRO A 136 34.52 18.57 -4.22
C PRO A 136 34.07 17.53 -3.17
N VAL A 137 33.20 16.62 -3.58
CA VAL A 137 32.75 15.47 -2.78
C VAL A 137 33.61 14.24 -3.13
N PRO A 138 34.06 13.45 -2.16
CA PRO A 138 34.76 12.19 -2.43
C PRO A 138 33.92 11.25 -3.31
N ALA A 139 34.53 10.60 -4.30
CA ALA A 139 33.82 9.75 -5.26
C ALA A 139 33.06 8.59 -4.60
N THR A 140 33.50 8.13 -3.41
CA THR A 140 32.85 7.09 -2.61
C THR A 140 31.55 7.55 -1.95
N GLU A 141 31.35 8.85 -1.75
CA GLU A 141 30.17 9.43 -1.08
C GLU A 141 29.12 9.93 -2.07
N VAL A 142 29.49 10.09 -3.35
CA VAL A 142 28.60 10.64 -4.37
C VAL A 142 27.27 9.90 -4.45
N ASP A 143 27.32 8.57 -4.53
CA ASP A 143 26.11 7.77 -4.69
C ASP A 143 25.22 7.82 -3.45
N ASN A 144 25.81 7.95 -2.25
CA ASN A 144 25.05 8.12 -1.01
C ASN A 144 24.35 9.49 -0.96
N ILE A 145 25.04 10.56 -1.36
CA ILE A 145 24.45 11.89 -1.39
C ILE A 145 23.30 11.94 -2.41
N ILE A 146 23.50 11.41 -3.61
CA ILE A 146 22.45 11.36 -4.63
C ILE A 146 21.27 10.54 -4.16
N ASN A 147 21.51 9.37 -3.53
CA ASN A 147 20.45 8.52 -2.99
C ASN A 147 19.68 9.20 -1.82
N ASN A 148 20.31 10.08 -1.05
CA ASN A 148 19.62 10.88 -0.04
C ASN A 148 18.75 12.01 -0.64
N ILE A 149 19.12 12.53 -1.83
CA ILE A 149 18.34 13.54 -2.56
C ILE A 149 17.17 12.90 -3.29
N LEU A 150 17.44 11.80 -3.99
CA LEU A 150 16.44 11.00 -4.72
C LEU A 150 16.77 9.51 -4.56
N ASP A 151 16.01 8.85 -3.70
CA ASP A 151 16.21 7.43 -3.40
C ASP A 151 16.03 6.57 -4.67
N ARG A 152 17.01 5.68 -4.92
CA ARG A 152 17.02 4.80 -6.10
C ARG A 152 15.75 3.93 -6.21
N ARG A 153 15.11 3.59 -5.08
CA ARG A 153 13.89 2.76 -5.04
C ARG A 153 12.64 3.50 -5.51
N VAL A 154 12.65 4.84 -5.44
CA VAL A 154 11.51 5.69 -5.85
C VAL A 154 11.82 6.59 -7.06
N LYS A 155 13.02 6.51 -7.62
CA LYS A 155 13.42 7.32 -8.78
C LYS A 155 12.46 7.19 -9.96
N ASP A 156 11.97 5.98 -10.24
CA ASP A 156 11.08 5.69 -11.37
C ASP A 156 9.69 6.37 -11.23
N TYR A 157 9.39 6.94 -10.06
CA TYR A 157 8.21 7.78 -9.85
C TYR A 157 8.40 9.22 -10.34
N PHE A 158 9.61 9.72 -10.31
CA PHE A 158 9.93 11.10 -10.65
C PHE A 158 10.64 11.20 -12.00
N LEU A 159 11.45 10.21 -12.32
CA LEU A 159 12.07 9.98 -13.62
C LEU A 159 11.27 8.89 -14.33
N PHE A 160 10.33 9.29 -15.09
CA PHE A 160 9.17 8.52 -15.50
C PHE A 160 9.23 8.12 -16.96
N ASP A 161 9.16 6.83 -17.22
CA ASP A 161 8.99 6.25 -18.54
C ASP A 161 7.51 5.87 -18.75
N GLY A 162 6.83 6.52 -19.70
CA GLY A 162 5.40 6.35 -19.95
C GLY A 162 4.97 4.90 -20.20
N GLU A 163 5.87 4.05 -20.67
CA GLU A 163 5.57 2.63 -20.91
C GLU A 163 5.54 1.78 -19.62
N LYS A 164 6.18 2.25 -18.54
CA LYS A 164 6.37 1.48 -17.31
C LYS A 164 5.36 1.69 -16.22
N ILE A 165 4.51 2.68 -16.35
CA ILE A 165 3.59 3.08 -15.28
C ILE A 165 2.67 1.93 -14.82
N GLU A 166 2.39 0.97 -15.69
CA GLU A 166 1.61 -0.21 -15.35
C GLU A 166 2.28 -1.10 -14.28
N ARG A 167 3.60 -1.01 -14.11
CA ARG A 167 4.32 -1.80 -13.10
C ARG A 167 3.93 -1.44 -11.68
N LEU A 168 3.53 -0.19 -11.41
CA LEU A 168 3.01 0.21 -10.10
C LEU A 168 1.77 -0.56 -9.68
N THR A 169 0.95 -0.91 -10.66
CA THR A 169 -0.31 -1.64 -10.44
C THR A 169 -0.15 -3.15 -10.53
N ARG A 170 0.95 -3.63 -11.15
CA ARG A 170 1.25 -5.05 -11.38
C ARG A 170 2.56 -5.50 -10.75
N ALA A 171 3.14 -4.71 -9.85
CA ALA A 171 4.40 -5.02 -9.19
C ALA A 171 4.36 -6.37 -8.46
N SER A 172 5.43 -7.14 -8.56
CA SER A 172 5.63 -8.35 -7.76
C SER A 172 5.70 -8.00 -6.26
N ILE A 173 5.56 -8.98 -5.39
CA ILE A 173 5.65 -8.77 -3.94
C ILE A 173 7.01 -8.17 -3.56
N GLU A 174 8.10 -8.58 -4.19
CA GLU A 174 9.44 -8.00 -3.98
C GLU A 174 9.49 -6.53 -4.40
N GLN A 175 9.05 -6.24 -5.61
CA GLN A 175 8.99 -4.87 -6.12
C GLN A 175 8.13 -3.99 -5.21
N ARG A 176 7.01 -4.49 -4.66
CA ARG A 176 6.20 -3.76 -3.69
C ARG A 176 6.93 -3.52 -2.38
N ARG A 177 7.72 -4.47 -1.88
CA ARG A 177 8.55 -4.30 -0.68
C ARG A 177 9.63 -3.24 -0.89
N GLU A 178 10.31 -3.26 -2.02
CA GLU A 178 11.33 -2.25 -2.38
C GLU A 178 10.69 -0.86 -2.51
N ILE A 179 9.58 -0.76 -3.21
CA ILE A 179 8.79 0.45 -3.37
C ILE A 179 8.34 0.98 -1.99
N SER A 180 7.76 0.12 -1.16
CA SER A 180 7.33 0.46 0.21
C SER A 180 8.49 0.98 1.05
N ALA A 181 9.67 0.36 0.96
CA ALA A 181 10.88 0.81 1.66
C ALA A 181 11.34 2.19 1.14
N GLY A 182 11.32 2.42 -0.18
CA GLY A 182 11.66 3.71 -0.76
C GLY A 182 10.69 4.82 -0.37
N ILE A 183 9.38 4.53 -0.36
CA ILE A 183 8.35 5.47 0.09
C ILE A 183 8.54 5.82 1.57
N ARG A 184 8.80 4.84 2.43
CA ARG A 184 9.06 5.07 3.86
C ARG A 184 10.30 5.94 4.08
N ASN A 185 11.37 5.73 3.32
CA ASN A 185 12.56 6.57 3.37
C ASN A 185 12.24 8.00 2.91
N LEU A 186 11.55 8.17 1.79
CA LEU A 186 11.13 9.48 1.28
C LEU A 186 10.30 10.27 2.31
N LEU A 187 9.45 9.57 3.06
CA LEU A 187 8.59 10.14 4.10
C LEU A 187 9.28 10.24 5.48
N ASN A 188 10.57 9.89 5.58
CA ASN A 188 11.36 9.85 6.82
C ASN A 188 10.78 8.92 7.92
N VAL A 189 9.99 7.92 7.57
CA VAL A 189 9.40 6.95 8.50
C VAL A 189 10.47 6.01 9.04
N ASP A 190 11.51 5.71 8.25
CA ASP A 190 12.63 4.83 8.62
C ASP A 190 13.45 5.37 9.80
N ALA A 191 13.53 6.69 9.97
CA ALA A 191 14.21 7.31 11.11
C ALA A 191 13.51 6.97 12.45
N LEU A 192 12.17 7.01 12.46
CA LEU A 192 11.38 6.66 13.63
C LEU A 192 11.49 5.16 13.96
N GLU A 193 11.45 4.30 12.95
CA GLU A 193 11.65 2.85 13.11
C GLU A 193 13.05 2.54 13.68
N THR A 194 14.07 3.25 13.22
CA THR A 194 15.45 3.12 13.74
C THR A 194 15.53 3.54 15.20
N ALA A 195 14.87 4.63 15.57
CA ALA A 195 14.79 5.10 16.96
C ALA A 195 14.09 4.08 17.88
N ILE A 196 12.96 3.50 17.43
CA ILE A 196 12.24 2.44 18.16
C ILE A 196 13.16 1.23 18.41
N LYS A 197 13.87 0.77 17.37
CA LYS A 197 14.83 -0.35 17.48
C LYS A 197 15.99 -0.02 18.43
N ALA A 198 16.49 1.21 18.42
CA ALA A 198 17.58 1.64 19.31
C ALA A 198 17.12 1.66 20.78
N ILE A 199 15.98 2.27 21.08
CA ILE A 199 15.40 2.30 22.42
C ILE A 199 15.01 0.91 22.89
N GLY A 200 14.46 0.06 22.01
CA GLY A 200 14.18 -1.35 22.31
C GLY A 200 15.41 -2.13 22.74
N ARG A 201 16.58 -1.88 22.12
CA ARG A 201 17.87 -2.49 22.56
C ARG A 201 18.28 -2.00 23.94
N VAL A 202 18.13 -0.71 24.22
CA VAL A 202 18.42 -0.15 25.55
C VAL A 202 17.47 -0.73 26.61
N ALA A 203 16.17 -0.82 26.31
CA ALA A 203 15.20 -1.44 27.21
C ALA A 203 15.55 -2.90 27.53
N LYS A 204 15.89 -3.70 26.51
CA LYS A 204 16.34 -5.10 26.69
C LYS A 204 17.63 -5.21 27.52
N SER A 205 18.61 -4.32 27.33
CA SER A 205 19.83 -4.30 28.14
C SER A 205 19.52 -4.03 29.61
N LEU A 206 18.71 -3.01 29.91
CA LEU A 206 18.30 -2.69 31.29
C LEU A 206 17.44 -3.80 31.89
N GLU A 207 16.60 -4.47 31.13
CA GLU A 207 15.82 -5.62 31.61
C GLU A 207 16.70 -6.84 31.89
N SER A 208 17.74 -7.07 31.09
CA SER A 208 18.73 -8.12 31.36
C SER A 208 19.52 -7.86 32.62
N GLU A 209 19.93 -6.61 32.86
CA GLU A 209 20.59 -6.22 34.12
C GLU A 209 19.65 -6.41 35.33
N LEU A 210 18.36 -6.04 35.19
CA LEU A 210 17.37 -6.23 36.24
C LEU A 210 17.06 -7.69 36.53
N SER A 211 17.09 -8.56 35.51
CA SER A 211 16.86 -10.01 35.68
C SER A 211 17.90 -10.68 36.53
N ASN A 212 19.13 -10.12 36.61
CA ASN A 212 20.22 -10.59 37.44
C ASN A 212 20.15 -10.04 38.88
N SER A 213 19.17 -9.18 39.19
CA SER A 213 18.92 -8.67 40.52
C SER A 213 18.11 -9.67 41.36
N SER A 214 18.15 -9.53 42.70
CA SER A 214 17.64 -10.49 43.69
C SER A 214 16.11 -10.66 43.76
N HIS A 215 15.34 -10.15 42.81
CA HIS A 215 13.88 -10.23 42.80
C HIS A 215 13.36 -11.38 41.91
N GLU A 216 13.06 -12.52 42.52
CA GLU A 216 12.71 -13.78 41.84
C GLU A 216 11.52 -13.67 40.92
N GLU A 217 10.42 -12.99 41.31
CA GLU A 217 9.23 -12.85 40.50
C GLU A 217 9.47 -11.95 39.30
N LEU A 218 10.19 -10.84 39.46
CA LEU A 218 10.55 -9.95 38.36
C LEU A 218 11.44 -10.65 37.34
N SER A 219 12.43 -11.42 37.83
CA SER A 219 13.33 -12.23 36.98
C SER A 219 12.53 -13.27 36.14
N LYS A 220 11.54 -13.96 36.74
CA LYS A 220 10.70 -14.93 36.08
C LYS A 220 9.83 -14.27 34.96
N LEU A 221 9.26 -13.09 35.23
CA LEU A 221 8.45 -12.36 34.26
C LEU A 221 9.31 -11.86 33.09
N LEU A 222 10.50 -11.30 33.38
CA LEU A 222 11.44 -10.83 32.36
C LEU A 222 11.89 -11.97 31.44
N LYS A 223 12.24 -13.13 32.04
CA LYS A 223 12.63 -14.32 31.26
C LYS A 223 11.50 -14.79 30.36
N ARG A 224 10.25 -14.88 30.87
CA ARG A 224 9.08 -15.25 30.06
C ARG A 224 8.81 -14.27 28.93
N LEU A 225 8.99 -12.96 29.17
CA LEU A 225 8.85 -11.93 28.15
C LEU A 225 9.91 -12.12 27.06
N GLY A 226 11.19 -12.29 27.44
CA GLY A 226 12.28 -12.54 26.50
C GLY A 226 12.07 -13.79 25.65
N ASP A 227 11.74 -14.92 26.29
CA ASP A 227 11.44 -16.18 25.58
C ASP A 227 10.28 -16.00 24.56
N ASN A 228 9.28 -15.20 24.91
CA ASN A 228 8.12 -14.95 24.08
C ASN A 228 8.45 -13.99 22.92
N GLU A 229 9.26 -12.95 23.14
CA GLU A 229 9.77 -12.04 22.10
C GLU A 229 10.66 -12.76 21.09
N ASP A 230 11.54 -13.64 21.58
CA ASP A 230 12.39 -14.48 20.72
C ASP A 230 11.57 -15.48 19.89
N ALA A 231 10.52 -16.05 20.48
CA ALA A 231 9.58 -16.90 19.75
C ALA A 231 8.84 -16.11 18.65
N GLN A 232 8.39 -14.88 18.95
CA GLN A 232 7.80 -13.99 17.95
C GLN A 232 8.78 -13.67 16.81
N GLY A 233 10.06 -13.43 17.13
CA GLY A 233 11.11 -13.21 16.14
C GLY A 233 11.28 -14.40 15.20
N ARG A 234 11.31 -15.64 15.77
CA ARG A 234 11.38 -16.87 14.97
C ARG A 234 10.13 -17.06 14.07
N PHE A 235 8.93 -16.79 14.58
CA PHE A 235 7.71 -16.91 13.81
C PHE A 235 7.65 -15.91 12.66
N ARG A 236 8.04 -14.66 12.88
CA ARG A 236 8.11 -13.64 11.81
C ARG A 236 9.11 -14.07 10.72
N LYS A 237 10.29 -14.51 11.12
CA LYS A 237 11.30 -15.00 10.16
C LYS A 237 10.77 -16.18 9.35
N ARG A 238 10.11 -17.14 9.99
CA ARG A 238 9.53 -18.29 9.27
C ARG A 238 8.40 -17.88 8.33
N LEU A 239 7.57 -16.90 8.71
CA LEU A 239 6.54 -16.35 7.82
C LEU A 239 7.15 -15.68 6.58
N ASP A 240 8.26 -14.96 6.74
CA ASP A 240 8.98 -14.37 5.61
C ASP A 240 9.57 -15.46 4.70
N GLU A 241 10.19 -16.51 5.26
CA GLU A 241 10.70 -17.67 4.52
C GLU A 241 9.57 -18.37 3.74
N LEU A 242 8.44 -18.64 4.38
CA LEU A 242 7.26 -19.25 3.74
C LEU A 242 6.71 -18.37 2.62
N ALA A 243 6.67 -17.07 2.79
CA ALA A 243 6.24 -16.14 1.75
C ALA A 243 7.16 -16.21 0.52
N ASP A 244 8.49 -16.36 0.74
CA ASP A 244 9.45 -16.52 -0.34
C ASP A 244 9.34 -17.89 -1.02
N GLU A 245 9.15 -18.97 -0.27
CA GLU A 245 8.90 -20.31 -0.81
C GLU A 245 7.64 -20.35 -1.69
N ILE A 246 6.53 -19.78 -1.22
CA ILE A 246 5.28 -19.65 -1.98
C ILE A 246 5.50 -18.83 -3.27
N ARG A 247 6.27 -17.75 -3.19
CA ARG A 247 6.59 -16.91 -4.34
C ARG A 247 7.36 -17.67 -5.41
N LEU A 248 8.40 -18.39 -5.01
CA LEU A 248 9.23 -19.20 -5.93
C LEU A 248 8.38 -20.29 -6.60
N ALA A 249 7.54 -20.99 -5.85
CA ALA A 249 6.63 -21.98 -6.39
C ALA A 249 5.64 -21.38 -7.41
N ARG A 250 5.11 -20.20 -7.15
CA ARG A 250 4.22 -19.48 -8.09
C ARG A 250 4.95 -19.05 -9.37
N GLN A 251 6.20 -18.59 -9.26
CA GLN A 251 7.00 -18.25 -10.45
C GLN A 251 7.30 -19.48 -11.31
N GLU A 252 7.55 -20.62 -10.67
CA GLU A 252 7.77 -21.87 -11.38
C GLU A 252 6.50 -22.36 -12.09
N ILE A 253 5.33 -22.19 -11.47
CA ILE A 253 4.03 -22.44 -12.14
C ILE A 253 3.89 -21.54 -13.37
N ASP A 254 4.20 -20.25 -13.28
CA ASP A 254 4.09 -19.32 -14.43
C ASP A 254 5.01 -19.72 -15.60
N LYS A 255 6.22 -20.22 -15.30
CA LYS A 255 7.13 -20.76 -16.32
C LYS A 255 6.56 -22.03 -16.96
N THR A 256 6.08 -22.97 -16.14
CA THR A 256 5.48 -24.21 -16.61
C THR A 256 4.24 -23.96 -17.46
N ASP A 257 3.41 -22.98 -17.10
CA ASP A 257 2.25 -22.55 -17.89
C ASP A 257 2.66 -21.99 -19.26
N LYS A 258 3.74 -21.19 -19.32
CA LYS A 258 4.28 -20.67 -20.60
C LYS A 258 4.83 -21.78 -21.50
N GLU A 259 5.40 -22.82 -20.92
CA GLU A 259 5.84 -23.99 -21.68
C GLU A 259 4.67 -24.83 -22.20
N LEU A 260 3.63 -25.02 -21.39
CA LEU A 260 2.37 -25.65 -21.78
C LEU A 260 1.65 -24.90 -22.90
N ASP A 261 1.72 -23.57 -22.91
CA ASP A 261 1.13 -22.72 -23.97
C ASP A 261 1.71 -23.01 -25.38
N LYS A 262 2.86 -23.66 -25.47
CA LYS A 262 3.45 -24.08 -26.75
C LYS A 262 2.72 -25.24 -27.40
N PHE A 263 1.86 -25.94 -26.67
CA PHE A 263 1.11 -27.08 -27.17
C PHE A 263 -0.28 -26.67 -27.65
N ASN A 264 -0.43 -26.31 -28.93
CA ASN A 264 -1.66 -25.77 -29.52
C ASN A 264 -2.91 -26.65 -29.32
N GLU A 265 -2.77 -27.98 -29.26
CA GLU A 265 -3.90 -28.92 -29.14
C GLU A 265 -4.55 -28.93 -27.76
N ILE A 266 -3.83 -28.53 -26.72
CA ILE A 266 -4.33 -28.47 -25.35
C ILE A 266 -4.66 -27.03 -24.89
N ARG A 267 -4.46 -26.06 -25.77
CA ARG A 267 -4.65 -24.63 -25.46
C ARG A 267 -6.03 -24.33 -24.86
N HIS A 268 -7.08 -24.93 -25.44
CA HIS A 268 -8.46 -24.75 -24.94
C HIS A 268 -8.60 -25.21 -23.46
N TRP A 269 -8.01 -26.36 -23.12
CA TRP A 269 -8.05 -26.88 -21.77
C TRP A 269 -7.21 -26.04 -20.79
N LEU A 270 -6.08 -25.51 -21.25
CA LEU A 270 -5.24 -24.59 -20.47
C LEU A 270 -5.95 -23.26 -20.20
N GLU A 271 -6.64 -22.69 -21.17
CA GLU A 271 -7.45 -21.49 -20.99
C GLU A 271 -8.59 -21.72 -19.97
N ARG A 272 -9.29 -22.85 -20.09
CA ARG A 272 -10.35 -23.24 -19.15
C ARG A 272 -9.81 -23.43 -17.74
N ARG A 273 -8.67 -24.04 -17.59
CA ARG A 273 -7.97 -24.23 -16.32
C ARG A 273 -7.61 -22.88 -15.68
N LYS A 274 -7.01 -21.99 -16.46
CA LYS A 274 -6.64 -20.65 -15.99
C LYS A 274 -7.86 -19.85 -15.50
N SER A 275 -8.99 -19.98 -16.17
CA SER A 275 -10.27 -19.38 -15.74
C SER A 275 -10.73 -19.94 -14.38
N LEU A 276 -10.72 -21.26 -14.21
CA LEU A 276 -11.12 -21.92 -12.97
C LEU A 276 -10.19 -21.58 -11.78
N GLU A 277 -8.90 -21.37 -12.03
CA GLU A 277 -7.92 -20.98 -11.00
C GLU A 277 -8.11 -19.54 -10.55
N LEU A 278 -8.49 -18.65 -11.45
CA LEU A 278 -8.87 -17.28 -11.07
C LEU A 278 -10.14 -17.28 -10.21
N GLU A 279 -11.12 -18.08 -10.59
CA GLU A 279 -12.35 -18.25 -9.82
C GLU A 279 -12.08 -18.88 -8.45
N LEU A 280 -11.18 -19.86 -8.36
CA LEU A 280 -10.76 -20.46 -7.11
C LEU A 280 -10.14 -19.43 -6.17
N ARG A 281 -9.22 -18.63 -6.66
CA ARG A 281 -8.56 -17.56 -5.87
C ARG A 281 -9.57 -16.54 -5.32
N ASP A 282 -10.55 -16.15 -6.14
CA ASP A 282 -11.60 -15.24 -5.68
C ASP A 282 -12.44 -15.87 -4.56
N GLN A 283 -12.81 -17.16 -4.70
CA GLN A 283 -13.55 -17.87 -3.68
C GLN A 283 -12.73 -18.10 -2.40
N GLU A 284 -11.44 -18.36 -2.51
CA GLU A 284 -10.53 -18.48 -1.34
C GLU A 284 -10.41 -17.15 -0.60
N GLN A 285 -10.32 -16.03 -1.31
CA GLN A 285 -10.35 -14.70 -0.69
C GLN A 285 -11.66 -14.45 0.04
N GLN A 286 -12.79 -14.84 -0.55
CA GLN A 286 -14.11 -14.73 0.09
C GLN A 286 -14.22 -15.58 1.36
N VAL A 287 -13.59 -16.78 1.39
CA VAL A 287 -13.48 -17.59 2.62
C VAL A 287 -12.72 -16.84 3.71
N GLU A 288 -11.58 -16.24 3.37
CA GLU A 288 -10.78 -15.51 4.34
C GLU A 288 -11.55 -14.33 4.93
N ASP A 289 -12.25 -13.59 4.09
CA ASP A 289 -13.06 -12.44 4.51
C ASP A 289 -14.26 -12.89 5.36
N ALA A 290 -14.93 -13.98 4.97
CA ALA A 290 -16.02 -14.56 5.76
C ALA A 290 -15.55 -15.04 7.14
N LEU A 291 -14.35 -15.65 7.22
CA LEU A 291 -13.76 -16.06 8.49
C LEU A 291 -13.40 -14.88 9.40
N LYS A 292 -12.86 -13.79 8.82
CA LYS A 292 -12.60 -12.54 9.56
C LYS A 292 -13.89 -11.95 10.12
N GLU A 293 -14.93 -11.89 9.30
CA GLU A 293 -16.25 -11.40 9.74
C GLU A 293 -16.86 -12.30 10.83
N MET A 294 -16.84 -13.63 10.66
CA MET A 294 -17.32 -14.56 11.67
C MET A 294 -16.58 -14.42 12.99
N ARG A 295 -15.24 -14.28 12.96
CA ARG A 295 -14.43 -14.05 14.16
C ARG A 295 -14.88 -12.78 14.88
N ASN A 296 -15.11 -11.70 14.14
CA ASN A 296 -15.57 -10.44 14.71
C ASN A 296 -16.98 -10.56 15.34
N ILE A 297 -17.89 -11.32 14.69
CA ILE A 297 -19.23 -11.54 15.21
C ILE A 297 -19.16 -12.41 16.47
N VAL A 298 -18.43 -13.52 16.44
CA VAL A 298 -18.28 -14.42 17.60
C VAL A 298 -17.62 -13.71 18.78
N CYS A 299 -16.62 -12.86 18.53
CA CYS A 299 -16.00 -12.04 19.60
C CYS A 299 -16.99 -11.06 20.23
N LYS A 300 -17.95 -10.53 19.46
CA LYS A 300 -19.02 -9.65 19.97
C LYS A 300 -20.16 -10.43 20.65
N ALA A 301 -20.42 -11.61 20.15
CA ALA A 301 -21.49 -12.49 20.63
C ALA A 301 -21.09 -13.38 21.83
N THR A 302 -20.05 -13.00 22.58
CA THR A 302 -19.65 -13.70 23.83
C THR A 302 -20.77 -13.74 24.87
N SER A 303 -21.72 -12.79 24.80
CA SER A 303 -22.96 -12.76 25.56
C SER A 303 -23.85 -14.00 25.36
N LEU A 304 -23.75 -14.68 24.19
CA LEU A 304 -24.52 -15.92 23.93
C LEU A 304 -24.22 -17.06 24.91
N ILE A 305 -23.05 -17.04 25.55
CA ILE A 305 -22.69 -18.06 26.58
C ILE A 305 -23.65 -18.00 27.77
N VAL A 306 -24.13 -16.83 28.13
CA VAL A 306 -25.06 -16.62 29.24
C VAL A 306 -26.54 -16.70 28.81
N ALA A 307 -26.80 -16.75 27.50
CA ALA A 307 -28.17 -16.77 26.96
C ALA A 307 -29.08 -17.84 27.57
N PRO A 308 -28.66 -19.13 27.78
CA PRO A 308 -29.52 -20.12 28.38
C PRO A 308 -29.97 -19.74 29.79
N THR A 309 -29.11 -19.06 30.55
CA THR A 309 -29.46 -18.61 31.91
C THR A 309 -30.41 -17.42 31.86
N VAL A 310 -30.16 -16.47 31.00
CA VAL A 310 -31.00 -15.28 30.80
C VAL A 310 -32.40 -15.68 30.35
N ILE A 311 -32.50 -16.60 29.39
CA ILE A 311 -33.79 -17.13 28.88
C ILE A 311 -34.57 -17.81 29.99
N LYS A 312 -33.96 -18.67 30.81
CA LYS A 312 -34.64 -19.34 31.94
C LYS A 312 -35.16 -18.35 32.97
N VAL A 313 -34.36 -17.33 33.28
CA VAL A 313 -34.78 -16.27 34.22
C VAL A 313 -35.94 -15.48 33.63
N PHE A 314 -35.84 -15.11 32.34
CA PHE A 314 -36.93 -14.43 31.65
C PHE A 314 -38.22 -15.25 31.64
N GLU A 315 -38.15 -16.51 31.25
CA GLU A 315 -39.31 -17.41 31.24
C GLU A 315 -39.97 -17.56 32.61
N HIS A 316 -39.16 -17.63 33.68
CA HIS A 316 -39.67 -17.69 35.03
C HIS A 316 -40.44 -16.42 35.42
N ILE A 317 -39.88 -15.24 35.18
CA ILE A 317 -40.52 -13.95 35.46
C ILE A 317 -41.75 -13.76 34.56
N ASP A 318 -41.68 -14.16 33.29
CA ASP A 318 -42.78 -14.04 32.34
C ASP A 318 -43.96 -14.95 32.75
N GLN A 319 -43.70 -16.17 33.22
CA GLN A 319 -44.75 -17.08 33.81
C GLN A 319 -45.40 -16.44 35.03
N GLN A 320 -44.65 -15.82 35.92
CA GLN A 320 -45.22 -15.14 37.08
C GLN A 320 -46.04 -13.91 36.66
N LYS A 321 -45.62 -13.20 35.65
CA LYS A 321 -46.37 -12.09 35.05
C LYS A 321 -47.68 -12.57 34.42
N GLN A 322 -47.66 -13.69 33.65
CA GLN A 322 -48.87 -14.26 33.07
C GLN A 322 -49.86 -14.81 34.09
N LYS A 323 -49.36 -15.27 35.24
CA LYS A 323 -50.22 -15.69 36.40
C LYS A 323 -50.79 -14.53 37.18
N GLY A 324 -50.42 -13.24 36.86
CA GLY A 324 -50.85 -12.06 37.60
C GLY A 324 -50.15 -11.89 38.95
N GLU A 325 -49.03 -12.61 39.15
CA GLU A 325 -48.21 -12.47 40.38
C GLU A 325 -47.27 -11.24 40.31
N ILE A 326 -46.91 -10.81 39.09
CA ILE A 326 -46.07 -9.64 38.83
C ILE A 326 -46.58 -8.88 37.58
N PRO A 327 -47.08 -7.62 37.67
CA PRO A 327 -47.51 -6.97 38.94
C PRO A 327 -48.72 -7.69 39.49
N SER A 328 -48.87 -7.71 40.80
CA SER A 328 -50.07 -8.18 41.43
C SER A 328 -51.25 -7.29 40.97
N GLU A 329 -52.39 -7.91 40.64
CA GLU A 329 -53.62 -7.16 40.26
C GLU A 329 -54.06 -6.21 41.34
N ILE A 330 -53.76 -6.55 42.57
CA ILE A 330 -54.07 -5.71 43.74
C ILE A 330 -52.73 -5.27 44.33
N ARG A 331 -52.52 -3.95 44.37
CA ARG A 331 -51.30 -3.37 44.93
C ARG A 331 -51.30 -3.37 46.45
N ARG A 332 -50.17 -3.67 47.06
CA ARG A 332 -49.99 -3.77 48.50
C ARG A 332 -50.40 -2.46 49.21
N ASP A 333 -50.01 -1.33 48.67
CA ASP A 333 -50.38 0.01 49.19
C ASP A 333 -51.88 0.28 49.19
N LEU A 334 -52.60 -0.32 48.21
CA LEU A 334 -54.08 -0.29 48.23
C LEU A 334 -54.66 -1.14 49.36
N ILE A 335 -54.13 -2.35 49.57
CA ILE A 335 -54.58 -3.23 50.65
C ILE A 335 -54.29 -2.62 52.00
N GLU A 336 -53.09 -2.08 52.20
CA GLU A 336 -52.71 -1.38 53.45
C GLU A 336 -53.63 -0.20 53.72
N ARG A 337 -53.97 0.62 52.73
CA ARG A 337 -54.94 1.72 52.88
C ARG A 337 -56.30 1.23 53.20
N ILE A 338 -56.80 0.16 52.58
CA ILE A 338 -58.08 -0.46 52.88
C ILE A 338 -58.13 -0.92 54.35
N LEU A 339 -57.07 -1.48 54.88
CA LEU A 339 -56.95 -1.88 56.27
C LEU A 339 -56.86 -0.71 57.23
N GLU A 340 -56.13 0.33 56.86
CA GLU A 340 -56.03 1.61 57.68
C GLU A 340 -57.34 2.34 57.73
N GLU A 341 -58.04 2.48 56.60
CA GLU A 341 -59.30 3.21 56.51
C GLU A 341 -60.50 2.35 57.04
N GLN A 342 -60.26 1.05 57.30
CA GLN A 342 -61.28 0.08 57.69
C GLN A 342 -62.53 0.08 56.81
N LYS A 343 -62.32 0.38 55.48
CA LYS A 343 -63.40 0.52 54.53
C LYS A 343 -62.99 -0.05 53.18
N CYS A 344 -63.81 -0.98 52.68
CA CYS A 344 -63.61 -1.55 51.38
C CYS A 344 -63.91 -0.57 50.25
N ILE A 345 -63.28 -0.78 49.05
CA ILE A 345 -63.55 0.00 47.82
C ILE A 345 -65.08 0.05 47.54
N CYS A 346 -65.79 -1.06 47.78
CA CYS A 346 -67.26 -1.14 47.63
C CYS A 346 -68.06 -0.33 48.71
N GLY A 347 -67.34 0.29 49.64
CA GLY A 347 -67.99 1.08 50.74
C GLY A 347 -68.33 0.29 51.99
N SER A 348 -68.17 -1.02 52.02
CA SER A 348 -68.45 -1.82 53.23
C SER A 348 -67.42 -1.61 54.33
N LYS A 349 -67.79 -1.59 55.59
CA LYS A 349 -66.87 -1.54 56.71
C LYS A 349 -66.16 -2.83 56.94
N ILE A 350 -64.86 -2.77 57.17
CA ILE A 350 -64.00 -3.91 57.46
C ILE A 350 -63.62 -3.84 58.94
N CYS A 351 -64.19 -4.75 59.76
CA CYS A 351 -63.87 -4.78 61.17
C CYS A 351 -62.77 -5.81 61.46
N VAL A 352 -61.82 -5.50 62.33
CA VAL A 352 -60.84 -6.43 62.84
C VAL A 352 -61.49 -7.71 63.35
N GLY A 353 -61.09 -8.87 62.80
CA GLY A 353 -61.70 -10.18 63.18
C GLY A 353 -62.88 -10.61 62.32
N SER A 354 -63.31 -9.89 61.31
CA SER A 354 -64.31 -10.33 60.31
C SER A 354 -63.68 -11.17 59.24
N ASP A 355 -64.49 -12.03 58.60
CA ASP A 355 -64.04 -12.85 57.47
C ASP A 355 -63.43 -11.99 56.31
N ALA A 356 -63.99 -10.81 56.06
CA ALA A 356 -63.50 -9.85 55.13
C ALA A 356 -62.07 -9.34 55.46
N TYR A 357 -61.85 -9.09 56.78
CA TYR A 357 -60.54 -8.66 57.28
C TYR A 357 -59.50 -9.78 57.11
N SER A 358 -59.85 -11.05 57.42
CA SER A 358 -58.96 -12.18 57.28
C SER A 358 -58.59 -12.44 55.81
N HIS A 359 -59.57 -12.33 54.90
CA HIS A 359 -59.29 -12.40 53.46
C HIS A 359 -58.39 -11.30 52.93
N ILE A 360 -58.51 -10.11 53.42
CA ILE A 360 -57.66 -8.97 53.03
C ILE A 360 -56.23 -9.16 53.57
N ILE A 361 -56.09 -9.67 54.78
CA ILE A 361 -54.76 -10.01 55.33
C ILE A 361 -54.11 -11.12 54.52
N ASP A 362 -54.85 -12.15 54.12
CA ASP A 362 -54.36 -13.24 53.26
C ASP A 362 -53.85 -12.68 51.89
N TRP A 363 -54.54 -11.69 51.33
CA TRP A 363 -54.08 -10.96 50.16
C TRP A 363 -52.83 -10.11 50.44
N LEU A 364 -52.72 -9.49 51.61
CA LEU A 364 -51.54 -8.68 51.99
C LEU A 364 -50.29 -9.57 52.06
N GLU A 365 -50.44 -10.79 52.61
CA GLU A 365 -49.34 -11.76 52.69
C GLU A 365 -48.91 -12.29 51.31
N ARG A 366 -49.83 -12.33 50.35
CA ARG A 366 -49.54 -12.77 48.96
C ARG A 366 -49.00 -11.66 48.08
N THR A 367 -49.13 -10.38 48.45
CA THR A 367 -48.65 -9.25 47.64
C THR A 367 -47.22 -8.90 47.99
N SER A 368 -46.37 -8.83 46.97
CA SER A 368 -45.00 -8.39 47.11
C SER A 368 -44.93 -6.87 47.29
N ASP A 369 -43.86 -6.39 47.90
CA ASP A 369 -43.59 -4.95 48.03
C ASP A 369 -43.51 -4.29 46.64
N VAL A 370 -44.00 -3.04 46.52
CA VAL A 370 -44.08 -2.28 45.27
C VAL A 370 -42.70 -2.13 44.64
N LYS A 371 -41.64 -1.90 45.42
CA LYS A 371 -40.27 -1.77 44.94
C LYS A 371 -39.78 -3.10 44.31
N THR A 372 -40.16 -4.24 44.91
CA THR A 372 -39.81 -5.60 44.38
C THR A 372 -40.55 -5.86 43.08
N GLN A 373 -41.83 -5.48 42.97
CA GLN A 373 -42.61 -5.63 41.74
C GLN A 373 -42.07 -4.75 40.61
N ASP A 374 -41.74 -3.46 40.90
CA ASP A 374 -41.15 -2.53 39.92
C ASP A 374 -39.77 -3.02 39.50
N ALA A 375 -38.96 -3.53 40.41
CA ALA A 375 -37.66 -4.14 40.07
C ALA A 375 -37.81 -5.36 39.19
N ALA A 376 -38.79 -6.26 39.45
CA ALA A 376 -39.05 -7.42 38.64
C ALA A 376 -39.57 -7.06 37.24
N LEU A 377 -40.45 -6.06 37.12
CA LEU A 377 -40.90 -5.54 35.83
C LEU A 377 -39.76 -4.88 35.00
N ASN A 378 -38.92 -4.11 35.68
CA ASN A 378 -37.75 -3.53 35.02
C ASN A 378 -36.79 -4.61 34.59
N LEU A 379 -36.56 -5.63 35.43
CA LEU A 379 -35.72 -6.79 35.04
C LEU A 379 -36.35 -7.55 33.88
N TRP A 380 -37.66 -7.81 33.89
CA TRP A 380 -38.37 -8.48 32.78
C TRP A 380 -38.20 -7.72 31.46
N ARG A 381 -38.34 -6.36 31.51
CA ARG A 381 -38.15 -5.49 30.31
C ARG A 381 -36.73 -5.57 29.78
N TYR A 382 -35.75 -5.44 30.68
CA TYR A 382 -34.34 -5.54 30.35
C TYR A 382 -34.00 -6.94 29.77
N LEU A 383 -34.44 -8.01 30.40
CA LEU A 383 -34.22 -9.37 29.93
C LEU A 383 -34.95 -9.67 28.62
N SER A 384 -36.08 -9.03 28.34
CA SER A 384 -36.78 -9.12 27.06
C SER A 384 -35.95 -8.50 25.92
N GLU A 385 -35.37 -7.33 26.15
CA GLU A 385 -34.46 -6.69 25.19
C GLU A 385 -33.21 -7.54 24.95
N VAL A 386 -32.57 -8.01 26.02
CA VAL A 386 -31.39 -8.86 25.94
C VAL A 386 -31.68 -10.18 25.21
N ARG A 387 -32.85 -10.81 25.46
CA ARG A 387 -33.28 -12.04 24.73
C ARG A 387 -33.41 -11.80 23.25
N ASN A 388 -34.00 -10.66 22.83
CA ASN A 388 -34.12 -10.29 21.40
C ASN A 388 -32.75 -10.12 20.77
N HIS A 389 -31.82 -9.45 21.44
CA HIS A 389 -30.44 -9.35 20.96
C HIS A 389 -29.75 -10.71 20.81
N PHE A 390 -29.99 -11.67 21.72
CA PHE A 390 -29.44 -13.00 21.58
C PHE A 390 -30.01 -13.74 20.36
N SER A 391 -31.28 -13.53 20.04
CA SER A 391 -31.91 -14.12 18.84
C SER A 391 -31.28 -13.54 17.58
N ASP A 392 -31.15 -12.21 17.53
CA ASP A 392 -30.57 -11.52 16.38
C ASP A 392 -29.09 -11.92 16.14
N ASP A 393 -28.31 -12.03 17.23
CA ASP A 393 -26.93 -12.48 17.17
C ASP A 393 -26.81 -13.96 16.71
N ALA A 394 -27.68 -14.84 17.19
CA ALA A 394 -27.71 -16.24 16.80
C ALA A 394 -28.07 -16.39 15.31
N ASP A 395 -29.11 -15.69 14.85
CA ASP A 395 -29.54 -15.69 13.45
C ASP A 395 -28.42 -15.15 12.52
N LEU A 396 -27.69 -14.14 12.99
CA LEU A 396 -26.57 -13.58 12.24
C LEU A 396 -25.43 -14.60 12.10
N VAL A 397 -25.08 -15.30 13.19
CA VAL A 397 -24.06 -16.37 13.16
C VAL A 397 -24.50 -17.50 12.22
N GLU A 398 -25.77 -17.94 12.28
CA GLU A 398 -26.28 -19.01 11.43
C GLU A 398 -26.22 -18.60 9.93
N LYS A 399 -26.67 -17.41 9.58
CA LYS A 399 -26.58 -16.90 8.19
C LYS A 399 -25.15 -16.88 7.68
N ARG A 400 -24.20 -16.47 8.51
CA ARG A 400 -22.78 -16.44 8.13
C ARG A 400 -22.19 -17.84 7.98
N LEU A 401 -22.56 -18.77 8.82
CA LEU A 401 -22.18 -20.18 8.67
C LEU A 401 -22.72 -20.79 7.38
N GLN A 402 -23.96 -20.48 7.01
CA GLN A 402 -24.53 -20.92 5.73
C GLN A 402 -23.80 -20.32 4.54
N GLN A 403 -23.47 -19.03 4.58
CA GLN A 403 -22.66 -18.37 3.54
C GLN A 403 -21.30 -19.03 3.40
N TYR A 404 -20.60 -19.26 4.50
CA TYR A 404 -19.32 -19.97 4.51
C TYR A 404 -19.44 -21.38 3.92
N GLY A 405 -20.48 -22.11 4.29
CA GLY A 405 -20.77 -23.45 3.74
C GLY A 405 -20.96 -23.42 2.22
N ASN A 406 -21.68 -22.43 1.70
CA ASN A 406 -21.92 -22.27 0.27
C ASN A 406 -20.60 -21.96 -0.48
N ILE A 407 -19.76 -21.06 0.03
CA ILE A 407 -18.46 -20.75 -0.58
C ILE A 407 -17.59 -22.02 -0.61
N ARG A 408 -17.53 -22.77 0.49
CA ARG A 408 -16.78 -24.03 0.57
C ARG A 408 -17.27 -25.07 -0.43
N SER A 409 -18.60 -25.17 -0.63
CA SER A 409 -19.16 -26.07 -1.63
C SER A 409 -18.80 -25.65 -3.06
N THR A 410 -18.78 -24.36 -3.33
CA THR A 410 -18.33 -23.79 -4.62
C THR A 410 -16.85 -24.12 -4.87
N ILE A 411 -15.99 -23.93 -3.89
CA ILE A 411 -14.55 -24.29 -3.97
C ILE A 411 -14.41 -25.79 -4.29
N ALA A 412 -15.17 -26.66 -3.60
CA ALA A 412 -15.12 -28.09 -3.86
C ALA A 412 -15.53 -28.45 -5.30
N ASN A 413 -16.52 -27.74 -5.86
CA ASN A 413 -16.92 -27.92 -7.26
C ASN A 413 -15.87 -27.42 -8.25
N ILE A 414 -15.25 -26.26 -7.98
CA ILE A 414 -14.18 -25.73 -8.81
C ILE A 414 -12.99 -26.69 -8.81
N ASN A 415 -12.58 -27.22 -7.65
CA ASN A 415 -11.50 -28.20 -7.54
C ASN A 415 -11.79 -29.47 -8.33
N ARG A 416 -13.03 -29.97 -8.29
CA ARG A 416 -13.45 -31.13 -9.10
C ARG A 416 -13.35 -30.82 -10.59
N ASN A 417 -13.74 -29.62 -11.02
CA ASN A 417 -13.63 -29.20 -12.40
C ASN A 417 -12.16 -29.06 -12.83
N LEU A 418 -11.29 -28.55 -11.95
CA LEU A 418 -9.84 -28.49 -12.20
C LEU A 418 -9.24 -29.89 -12.36
N GLU A 419 -9.67 -30.85 -11.55
CA GLU A 419 -9.25 -32.25 -11.66
C GLU A 419 -9.69 -32.87 -13.01
N ASN A 420 -10.95 -32.62 -13.41
CA ASN A 420 -11.46 -33.07 -14.71
C ASN A 420 -10.66 -32.48 -15.87
N VAL A 421 -10.38 -31.16 -15.83
CA VAL A 421 -9.56 -30.49 -16.87
C VAL A 421 -8.14 -31.03 -16.87
N SER A 422 -7.53 -31.27 -15.71
CA SER A 422 -6.20 -31.90 -15.61
C SER A 422 -6.18 -33.30 -16.21
N THR A 423 -7.25 -34.10 -16.00
CA THR A 423 -7.40 -35.43 -16.59
C THR A 423 -7.50 -35.34 -18.11
N GLN A 424 -8.22 -34.37 -18.67
CA GLN A 424 -8.32 -34.15 -20.10
C GLN A 424 -6.98 -33.74 -20.74
N ILE A 425 -6.20 -32.89 -20.05
CA ILE A 425 -4.84 -32.55 -20.48
C ILE A 425 -3.94 -33.80 -20.46
N GLY A 426 -4.06 -34.66 -19.45
CA GLY A 426 -3.28 -35.88 -19.30
C GLY A 426 -3.60 -36.98 -20.33
N THR A 427 -4.78 -36.96 -20.96
CA THR A 427 -5.17 -37.89 -22.03
C THR A 427 -4.62 -37.52 -23.41
N SER A 428 -4.03 -36.32 -23.55
CA SER A 428 -3.37 -35.95 -24.80
C SER A 428 -2.10 -36.79 -25.03
N GLU A 429 -1.88 -37.29 -26.23
CA GLU A 429 -0.77 -38.20 -26.59
C GLU A 429 0.66 -37.62 -26.47
N ARG A 430 0.78 -36.40 -25.96
CA ARG A 430 2.09 -35.71 -25.80
C ARG A 430 2.62 -35.88 -24.40
N GLN A 431 3.56 -36.81 -24.21
CA GLN A 431 4.21 -37.15 -22.93
C GLN A 431 4.80 -35.91 -22.18
N ASP A 432 5.27 -34.91 -22.93
CA ASP A 432 5.89 -33.72 -22.32
C ASP A 432 4.86 -32.77 -21.69
N ALA A 433 3.70 -32.59 -22.32
CA ALA A 433 2.61 -31.81 -21.74
C ALA A 433 2.08 -32.46 -20.46
N THR A 434 1.99 -33.78 -20.42
CA THR A 434 1.54 -34.51 -19.20
C THR A 434 2.53 -34.34 -18.06
N LYS A 435 3.85 -34.45 -18.32
CA LYS A 435 4.87 -34.21 -17.29
C LYS A 435 4.85 -32.78 -16.73
N LEU A 436 4.66 -31.78 -17.59
CA LEU A 436 4.54 -30.38 -17.18
C LEU A 436 3.29 -30.15 -16.35
N ASP A 437 2.15 -30.76 -16.70
CA ASP A 437 0.92 -30.64 -15.92
C ASP A 437 1.04 -31.31 -14.54
N ASP A 438 1.66 -32.51 -14.47
CA ASP A 438 1.94 -33.19 -13.20
C ASP A 438 2.87 -32.36 -12.30
N HIS A 439 3.92 -31.78 -12.88
CA HIS A 439 4.84 -30.90 -12.15
C HIS A 439 4.11 -29.67 -11.60
N ARG A 440 3.26 -29.07 -12.41
CA ARG A 440 2.45 -27.93 -12.01
C ARG A 440 1.50 -28.26 -10.87
N LYS A 441 0.84 -29.44 -10.91
CA LYS A 441 -0.05 -29.92 -9.85
C LYS A 441 0.71 -30.10 -8.52
N LEU A 442 1.90 -30.69 -8.58
CA LEU A 442 2.79 -30.82 -7.41
C LEU A 442 3.14 -29.46 -6.78
N LEU A 443 3.47 -28.47 -7.62
CA LEU A 443 3.75 -27.11 -7.14
C LEU A 443 2.51 -26.46 -6.50
N GLN A 444 1.33 -26.72 -7.05
CA GLN A 444 0.07 -26.18 -6.51
C GLN A 444 -0.27 -26.80 -5.15
N ASP A 445 -0.10 -28.12 -4.99
CA ASP A 445 -0.29 -28.81 -3.72
C ASP A 445 0.73 -28.33 -2.66
N ASN A 446 1.95 -28.07 -3.08
CA ASN A 446 2.99 -27.50 -2.23
C ASN A 446 2.61 -26.09 -1.73
N ILE A 447 2.10 -25.21 -2.60
CA ILE A 447 1.62 -23.88 -2.22
C ILE A 447 0.51 -23.99 -1.17
N ILE A 448 -0.46 -24.87 -1.36
CA ILE A 448 -1.56 -25.08 -0.41
C ILE A 448 -1.02 -25.47 0.98
N SER A 449 -0.03 -26.35 1.01
CA SER A 449 0.59 -26.79 2.27
C SER A 449 1.37 -25.66 2.97
N LEU A 450 2.14 -24.88 2.22
CA LEU A 450 2.89 -23.74 2.73
C LEU A 450 1.97 -22.63 3.24
N GLU A 451 0.86 -22.36 2.55
CA GLU A 451 -0.15 -21.40 2.99
C GLU A 451 -0.88 -21.85 4.27
N ALA A 452 -1.11 -23.17 4.43
CA ALA A 452 -1.66 -23.72 5.66
C ALA A 452 -0.68 -23.58 6.84
N GLU A 453 0.62 -23.85 6.61
CA GLU A 453 1.67 -23.62 7.61
C GLU A 453 1.75 -22.14 8.00
N ALA A 454 1.75 -21.23 7.02
CA ALA A 454 1.79 -19.81 7.26
C ALA A 454 0.59 -19.33 8.10
N ARG A 455 -0.62 -19.79 7.82
CA ARG A 455 -1.82 -19.50 8.63
C ARG A 455 -1.69 -19.99 10.07
N ASN A 456 -1.15 -21.19 10.28
CA ASN A 456 -0.95 -21.73 11.63
C ASN A 456 0.06 -20.88 12.41
N ILE A 457 1.21 -20.56 11.80
CA ILE A 457 2.24 -19.74 12.44
C ILE A 457 1.71 -18.32 12.72
N GLN A 458 0.92 -17.75 11.81
CA GLN A 458 0.29 -16.45 12.02
C GLN A 458 -0.64 -16.47 13.25
N GLY A 459 -1.44 -17.51 13.42
CA GLY A 459 -2.29 -17.70 14.60
C GLY A 459 -1.49 -17.83 15.90
N GLN A 460 -0.37 -18.56 15.87
CA GLN A 460 0.53 -18.66 17.02
C GLN A 460 1.20 -17.32 17.35
N LEU A 461 1.60 -16.57 16.34
CA LEU A 461 2.19 -15.23 16.52
C LEU A 461 1.19 -14.29 17.20
N GLU A 462 -0.07 -14.26 16.75
CA GLU A 462 -1.11 -13.44 17.35
C GLU A 462 -1.35 -13.76 18.83
N GLN A 463 -1.40 -15.06 19.17
CA GLN A 463 -1.53 -15.49 20.57
C GLN A 463 -0.33 -15.04 21.44
N ARG A 464 0.89 -15.11 20.86
CA ARG A 464 2.09 -14.65 21.54
C ARG A 464 2.13 -13.14 21.73
N VAL A 465 1.64 -12.38 20.77
CA VAL A 465 1.52 -10.90 20.88
C VAL A 465 0.56 -10.54 22.01
N GLN A 466 -0.62 -11.15 22.07
CA GLN A 466 -1.58 -10.92 23.17
C GLN A 466 -1.00 -11.35 24.53
N GLY A 467 -0.25 -12.49 24.55
CA GLY A 467 0.45 -12.94 25.76
C GLY A 467 1.48 -11.93 26.26
N ASN A 468 2.21 -11.28 25.34
CA ASN A 468 3.18 -10.25 25.68
C ASN A 468 2.55 -9.00 26.29
N GLU A 469 1.39 -8.56 25.80
CA GLU A 469 0.67 -7.42 26.37
C GLU A 469 0.32 -7.66 27.84
N ARG A 470 -0.16 -8.87 28.15
CA ARG A 470 -0.47 -9.27 29.54
C ARG A 470 0.79 -9.35 30.41
N LEU A 471 1.87 -9.94 29.89
CA LEU A 471 3.15 -10.04 30.61
C LEU A 471 3.75 -8.65 30.87
N ARG A 472 3.66 -7.72 29.92
CA ARG A 472 4.12 -6.33 30.08
C ARG A 472 3.32 -5.59 31.15
N ALA A 473 1.99 -5.78 31.20
CA ALA A 473 1.15 -5.19 32.24
C ALA A 473 1.57 -5.72 33.64
N SER A 474 1.71 -7.04 33.79
CA SER A 474 2.14 -7.66 35.06
C SER A 474 3.57 -7.23 35.46
N LEU A 475 4.46 -7.10 34.47
CA LEU A 475 5.82 -6.63 34.66
C LEU A 475 5.85 -5.16 35.17
N LYS A 476 5.00 -4.31 34.60
CA LYS A 476 4.89 -2.91 35.01
C LYS A 476 4.41 -2.80 36.45
N GLU A 477 3.40 -3.59 36.85
CA GLU A 477 2.94 -3.65 38.22
C GLU A 477 4.03 -4.13 39.18
N GLU A 478 4.76 -5.19 38.82
CA GLU A 478 5.81 -5.73 39.69
C GLU A 478 7.00 -4.80 39.79
N LYS A 479 7.43 -4.16 38.69
CA LYS A 479 8.46 -3.11 38.73
C LYS A 479 8.06 -1.93 39.61
N MET A 480 6.77 -1.55 39.66
CA MET A 480 6.27 -0.49 40.55
C MET A 480 6.32 -0.90 42.03
N LYS A 481 6.09 -2.17 42.38
CA LYS A 481 6.18 -2.69 43.72
C LYS A 481 7.61 -2.71 44.22
N VAL A 482 8.53 -3.17 43.39
CA VAL A 482 9.97 -3.29 43.71
C VAL A 482 10.65 -1.92 43.78
N GLY A 483 10.18 -0.93 43.10
CA GLY A 483 11.06 0.11 42.62
C GLY A 483 10.71 1.55 42.86
N ARG A 484 10.13 1.98 43.98
CA ARG A 484 10.22 3.45 44.32
C ARG A 484 11.64 3.93 44.62
N ASN A 485 12.57 3.05 44.98
CA ASN A 485 13.98 3.35 45.33
C ASN A 485 15.07 2.77 44.42
N ASP A 486 14.71 1.98 43.39
CA ASP A 486 15.67 1.38 42.47
C ASP A 486 15.75 2.16 41.15
N GLU A 487 16.90 2.83 40.94
CA GLU A 487 17.16 3.64 39.74
C GLU A 487 17.11 2.82 38.44
N LEU A 488 17.60 1.57 38.50
CA LEU A 488 17.60 0.66 37.34
C LEU A 488 16.17 0.29 36.90
N SER A 489 15.28 0.03 37.87
CA SER A 489 13.87 -0.25 37.62
C SER A 489 13.19 0.92 36.95
N ARG A 490 13.44 2.16 37.45
CA ARG A 490 12.86 3.40 36.83
C ARG A 490 13.36 3.61 35.39
N ARG A 491 14.67 3.44 35.16
CA ARG A 491 15.25 3.55 33.80
C ARG A 491 14.66 2.49 32.84
N SER A 492 14.48 1.27 33.31
CA SER A 492 13.87 0.20 32.52
C SER A 492 12.41 0.49 32.16
N ILE A 493 11.63 1.00 33.13
CA ILE A 493 10.23 1.43 32.87
C ILE A 493 10.21 2.57 31.86
N LEU A 494 11.03 3.60 32.07
CA LEU A 494 11.09 4.76 31.18
C LEU A 494 11.48 4.37 29.75
N ALA A 495 12.49 3.50 29.58
CA ALA A 495 12.92 3.04 28.26
C ALA A 495 11.80 2.26 27.54
N ARG A 496 11.06 1.41 28.26
CA ARG A 496 9.96 0.64 27.68
C ARG A 496 8.74 1.54 27.37
N ASP A 497 8.32 2.40 28.29
CA ASP A 497 7.22 3.35 28.08
C ASP A 497 7.56 4.29 26.89
N THR A 498 8.82 4.69 26.74
CA THR A 498 9.30 5.48 25.57
C THR A 498 9.23 4.67 24.28
N GLN A 499 9.64 3.41 24.29
CA GLN A 499 9.52 2.53 23.12
C GLN A 499 8.06 2.37 22.73
N ASP A 500 7.18 2.04 23.68
CA ASP A 500 5.74 1.83 23.43
C ASP A 500 5.10 3.12 22.89
N ALA A 501 5.42 4.28 23.45
CA ALA A 501 4.94 5.58 22.96
C ALA A 501 5.42 5.87 21.53
N LEU A 502 6.69 5.57 21.22
CA LEU A 502 7.21 5.74 19.85
C LEU A 502 6.56 4.76 18.86
N GLU A 503 6.28 3.51 19.29
CA GLU A 503 5.56 2.54 18.47
C GLU A 503 4.12 3.01 18.17
N ASP A 504 3.43 3.61 19.13
CA ASP A 504 2.10 4.15 18.92
C ASP A 504 2.13 5.38 18.01
N VAL A 505 3.08 6.29 18.21
CA VAL A 505 3.33 7.42 17.28
C VAL A 505 3.62 6.90 15.86
N TYR A 506 4.45 5.88 15.73
CA TYR A 506 4.76 5.27 14.43
C TYR A 506 3.51 4.70 13.73
N LYS A 507 2.68 3.96 14.47
CA LYS A 507 1.43 3.39 13.94
C LYS A 507 0.46 4.49 13.50
N GLN A 508 0.27 5.52 14.34
CA GLN A 508 -0.60 6.65 14.04
C GLN A 508 -0.07 7.44 12.85
N PHE A 509 1.20 7.82 12.87
CA PHE A 509 1.86 8.56 11.79
C PHE A 509 1.79 7.83 10.46
N THR A 510 2.07 6.51 10.44
CA THR A 510 1.99 5.70 9.22
C THR A 510 0.56 5.62 8.68
N ARG A 511 -0.44 5.57 9.58
CA ARG A 511 -1.85 5.59 9.17
C ARG A 511 -2.23 6.94 8.57
N GLU A 512 -1.95 8.02 9.29
CA GLU A 512 -2.26 9.39 8.85
C GLU A 512 -1.61 9.73 7.50
N ILE A 513 -0.34 9.34 7.31
CA ILE A 513 0.36 9.55 6.03
C ILE A 513 -0.32 8.76 4.90
N LYS A 514 -0.69 7.50 5.11
CA LYS A 514 -1.36 6.70 4.08
C LYS A 514 -2.72 7.28 3.71
N ASP A 515 -3.48 7.71 4.71
CA ASP A 515 -4.78 8.33 4.50
C ASP A 515 -4.62 9.65 3.73
N LEU A 516 -3.64 10.49 4.10
CA LEU A 516 -3.32 11.73 3.41
C LEU A 516 -2.90 11.51 1.95
N ILE A 517 -2.05 10.50 1.68
CA ILE A 517 -1.66 10.13 0.31
C ILE A 517 -2.89 9.65 -0.46
N GLY A 518 -3.72 8.79 0.14
CA GLY A 518 -4.94 8.28 -0.48
C GLY A 518 -5.94 9.37 -0.83
N GLU A 519 -6.18 10.31 0.07
CA GLU A 519 -7.04 11.47 -0.14
C GLU A 519 -6.49 12.39 -1.25
N SER A 520 -5.20 12.75 -1.17
CA SER A 520 -4.55 13.59 -2.16
C SER A 520 -4.51 12.92 -3.54
N ALA A 521 -4.21 11.62 -3.60
CA ALA A 521 -4.24 10.85 -4.84
C ALA A 521 -5.65 10.79 -5.42
N THR A 522 -6.68 10.61 -4.57
CA THR A 522 -8.08 10.62 -5.00
C THR A 522 -8.48 11.95 -5.60
N GLN A 523 -8.13 13.07 -4.96
CA GLN A 523 -8.42 14.41 -5.46
C GLN A 523 -7.80 14.63 -6.85
N LEU A 524 -6.52 14.33 -7.00
CA LEU A 524 -5.82 14.45 -8.27
C LEU A 524 -6.37 13.50 -9.33
N PHE A 525 -6.68 12.27 -8.96
CA PHE A 525 -7.28 11.27 -9.84
C PHE A 525 -8.61 11.75 -10.41
N GLN A 526 -9.50 12.29 -9.57
CA GLN A 526 -10.79 12.82 -10.00
C GLN A 526 -10.66 14.02 -10.96
N VAL A 527 -9.64 14.85 -10.78
CA VAL A 527 -9.39 15.99 -11.67
C VAL A 527 -8.78 15.56 -13.01
N LEU A 528 -7.92 14.52 -12.99
CA LEU A 528 -7.22 14.04 -14.17
C LEU A 528 -8.04 13.08 -15.02
N LEU A 529 -9.08 12.41 -14.46
CA LEU A 529 -9.97 11.52 -15.20
C LEU A 529 -10.81 12.26 -16.24
N ASP A 530 -11.20 11.53 -17.28
CA ASP A 530 -12.26 11.93 -18.20
C ASP A 530 -13.64 11.89 -17.52
N LYS A 531 -14.66 12.41 -18.20
CA LYS A 531 -16.01 12.49 -17.64
C LYS A 531 -16.57 11.12 -17.25
N GLU A 532 -16.39 10.12 -18.10
CA GLU A 532 -16.88 8.75 -17.87
C GLU A 532 -16.15 8.09 -16.70
N GLY A 533 -14.84 8.27 -16.62
CA GLY A 533 -14.01 7.78 -15.50
C GLY A 533 -14.45 8.38 -14.16
N ARG A 534 -14.74 9.68 -14.11
CA ARG A 534 -15.23 10.36 -12.87
C ARG A 534 -16.56 9.82 -12.37
N GLU A 535 -17.45 9.41 -13.27
CA GLU A 535 -18.74 8.84 -12.89
C GLU A 535 -18.62 7.42 -12.31
N ASN A 536 -17.66 6.64 -12.79
CA ASN A 536 -17.50 5.22 -12.45
C ASN A 536 -16.50 4.96 -11.33
N LEU A 537 -15.42 5.73 -11.24
CA LEU A 537 -14.33 5.54 -10.31
C LEU A 537 -14.39 6.59 -9.18
N ARG A 538 -14.33 6.13 -7.92
CA ARG A 538 -14.58 7.03 -6.78
C ARG A 538 -13.30 7.47 -6.07
N SER A 539 -12.44 6.54 -5.72
CA SER A 539 -11.28 6.82 -4.87
C SER A 539 -10.13 5.86 -5.09
N ILE A 540 -8.95 6.33 -4.72
CA ILE A 540 -7.74 5.52 -4.61
C ILE A 540 -7.53 5.22 -3.12
N VAL A 541 -7.30 3.95 -2.79
CA VAL A 541 -6.92 3.50 -1.46
C VAL A 541 -5.48 3.02 -1.48
N VAL A 542 -4.71 3.44 -0.49
CA VAL A 542 -3.32 3.02 -0.29
C VAL A 542 -3.28 1.94 0.78
N ASN A 543 -2.92 0.73 0.41
CA ASN A 543 -2.83 -0.42 1.32
C ASN A 543 -1.63 -0.31 2.29
N ALA A 544 -1.51 -1.27 3.21
CA ALA A 544 -0.42 -1.31 4.19
C ALA A 544 0.97 -1.44 3.54
N ASP A 545 1.07 -2.10 2.40
CA ASP A 545 2.27 -2.29 1.59
C ASP A 545 2.47 -1.20 0.53
N TYR A 546 1.75 -0.08 0.63
CA TYR A 546 1.69 1.01 -0.35
C TYR A 546 1.22 0.59 -1.75
N SER A 547 0.66 -0.60 -1.91
CA SER A 547 -0.05 -0.96 -3.14
C SER A 547 -1.33 -0.14 -3.29
N LEU A 548 -1.72 0.09 -4.55
CA LEU A 548 -2.87 0.92 -4.89
C LEU A 548 -4.09 0.07 -5.19
N GLN A 549 -5.22 0.52 -4.70
CA GLN A 549 -6.53 -0.03 -5.01
C GLN A 549 -7.46 1.10 -5.48
N VAL A 550 -8.17 0.90 -6.57
CA VAL A 550 -9.22 1.82 -7.02
C VAL A 550 -10.56 1.27 -6.61
N LEU A 551 -11.39 2.12 -6.04
CA LEU A 551 -12.76 1.81 -5.70
C LEU A 551 -13.72 2.46 -6.68
N ASP A 552 -14.73 1.69 -7.10
CA ASP A 552 -15.84 2.19 -7.92
C ASP A 552 -16.84 3.04 -7.11
N ARG A 553 -17.88 3.52 -7.77
CA ARG A 553 -18.96 4.30 -7.13
C ARG A 553 -19.69 3.53 -6.01
N TYR A 554 -19.60 2.19 -6.01
CA TYR A 554 -20.19 1.33 -4.99
C TYR A 554 -19.18 0.93 -3.90
N LYS A 555 -17.99 1.55 -3.88
CA LYS A 555 -16.88 1.25 -2.97
C LYS A 555 -16.33 -0.18 -3.10
N LYS A 556 -16.46 -0.79 -4.29
CA LYS A 556 -15.89 -2.10 -4.59
C LYS A 556 -14.55 -1.96 -5.30
N PRO A 557 -13.60 -2.88 -5.08
CA PRO A 557 -12.34 -2.91 -5.81
C PRO A 557 -12.58 -3.05 -7.32
N PHE A 558 -11.99 -2.17 -8.12
CA PHE A 558 -12.23 -2.09 -9.57
C PHE A 558 -10.94 -2.12 -10.42
N LEU A 559 -9.78 -2.36 -9.80
CA LEU A 559 -8.47 -2.27 -10.45
C LEU A 559 -8.33 -3.17 -11.69
N ALA A 560 -8.96 -4.33 -11.71
CA ALA A 560 -8.90 -5.27 -12.84
C ALA A 560 -9.58 -4.73 -14.11
N ASN A 561 -10.58 -3.87 -13.95
CA ASN A 561 -11.46 -3.41 -15.02
C ASN A 561 -11.15 -2.00 -15.55
N ILE A 562 -10.15 -1.31 -14.99
CA ILE A 562 -9.74 0.02 -15.46
C ILE A 562 -8.90 -0.08 -16.73
N SER A 563 -9.07 0.87 -17.65
CA SER A 563 -8.31 0.96 -18.89
C SER A 563 -6.83 1.27 -18.63
N ALA A 564 -5.97 1.05 -19.63
CA ALA A 564 -4.55 1.39 -19.55
C ALA A 564 -4.34 2.89 -19.28
N GLY A 565 -5.09 3.76 -19.93
CA GLY A 565 -5.06 5.21 -19.70
C GLY A 565 -5.47 5.59 -18.28
N GLN A 566 -6.55 5.01 -17.74
CA GLN A 566 -6.99 5.24 -16.37
C GLN A 566 -5.96 4.75 -15.34
N ARG A 567 -5.27 3.61 -15.60
CA ARG A 567 -4.15 3.15 -14.76
C ARG A 567 -3.00 4.14 -14.76
N GLN A 568 -2.68 4.69 -15.91
CA GLN A 568 -1.65 5.70 -16.05
C GLN A 568 -2.01 6.97 -15.25
N ILE A 569 -3.24 7.46 -15.35
CA ILE A 569 -3.74 8.59 -14.57
C ILE A 569 -3.70 8.29 -13.07
N MET A 570 -4.11 7.09 -12.65
CA MET A 570 -4.03 6.67 -11.25
C MET A 570 -2.58 6.71 -10.72
N SER A 571 -1.64 6.20 -11.48
CA SER A 571 -0.23 6.17 -11.07
C SER A 571 0.36 7.58 -11.00
N ILE A 572 0.07 8.46 -11.96
CA ILE A 572 0.48 9.87 -11.91
C ILE A 572 -0.13 10.56 -10.69
N SER A 573 -1.41 10.31 -10.41
CA SER A 573 -2.10 10.88 -9.24
C SER A 573 -1.46 10.45 -7.92
N PHE A 574 -1.06 9.18 -7.82
CA PHE A 574 -0.35 8.66 -6.66
C PHE A 574 1.03 9.26 -6.49
N ILE A 575 1.81 9.34 -7.57
CA ILE A 575 3.14 9.96 -7.58
C ILE A 575 3.07 11.40 -7.12
N ALA A 576 2.13 12.16 -7.67
CA ALA A 576 1.93 13.55 -7.29
C ALA A 576 1.49 13.69 -5.83
N ALA A 577 0.59 12.81 -5.34
CA ALA A 577 0.18 12.80 -3.94
C ALA A 577 1.33 12.44 -2.99
N LEU A 578 2.15 11.44 -3.35
CA LEU A 578 3.33 11.04 -2.61
C LEU A 578 4.33 12.19 -2.48
N ALA A 579 4.62 12.83 -3.59
CA ALA A 579 5.56 13.93 -3.64
C ALA A 579 5.05 15.17 -2.87
N LYS A 580 3.75 15.49 -2.96
CA LYS A 580 3.11 16.54 -2.16
C LYS A 580 3.17 16.25 -0.66
N THR A 581 2.96 14.99 -0.27
CA THR A 581 3.04 14.57 1.13
C THR A 581 4.49 14.65 1.64
N ALA A 582 5.47 14.24 0.84
CA ALA A 582 6.90 14.33 1.17
C ALA A 582 7.37 15.80 1.32
N ALA A 583 6.83 16.72 0.53
CA ALA A 583 7.08 18.16 0.60
C ALA A 583 6.30 18.87 1.73
N ARG A 584 5.55 18.13 2.56
CA ARG A 584 4.71 18.69 3.65
C ARG A 584 3.71 19.75 3.21
N GLY A 585 3.16 19.60 2.02
CA GLY A 585 2.13 20.48 1.46
C GLY A 585 2.66 21.60 0.54
N ASP A 586 3.97 21.81 0.47
CA ASP A 586 4.61 22.69 -0.51
C ASP A 586 4.66 22.04 -1.90
N LYS A 587 5.06 22.83 -2.92
CA LYS A 587 5.28 22.27 -4.27
C LYS A 587 6.37 21.19 -4.21
N ILE A 588 6.18 20.17 -5.02
CA ILE A 588 7.11 19.05 -5.16
C ILE A 588 8.49 19.59 -5.54
N GLU A 589 9.47 19.47 -4.65
CA GLU A 589 10.86 19.88 -4.93
C GLU A 589 11.65 18.88 -5.80
N ILE A 590 11.00 17.87 -6.38
CA ILE A 590 11.62 16.88 -7.27
C ILE A 590 11.08 17.14 -8.68
N PRO A 591 11.93 17.23 -9.72
CA PRO A 591 11.46 17.44 -11.08
C PRO A 591 10.69 16.20 -11.56
N LEU A 592 9.56 16.42 -12.21
CA LEU A 592 8.90 15.37 -12.95
C LEU A 592 9.49 15.31 -14.36
N PHE A 593 10.27 14.29 -14.62
CA PHE A 593 10.84 14.02 -15.94
C PHE A 593 10.07 12.86 -16.57
N MET A 594 9.31 13.16 -17.62
CA MET A 594 8.40 12.21 -18.24
C MET A 594 8.78 11.93 -19.69
N ASP A 595 9.11 10.67 -19.99
CA ASP A 595 9.34 10.21 -21.36
C ASP A 595 8.01 9.65 -21.93
N THR A 596 7.51 10.30 -22.98
CA THR A 596 6.32 9.89 -23.76
C THR A 596 5.10 9.50 -22.90
N PRO A 597 4.60 10.41 -22.03
CA PRO A 597 3.55 10.07 -21.08
C PRO A 597 2.14 10.01 -21.69
N PHE A 598 1.94 10.40 -22.93
CA PHE A 598 0.61 10.56 -23.53
C PHE A 598 0.16 9.41 -24.42
N GLY A 599 1.03 8.44 -24.72
CA GLY A 599 0.80 7.42 -25.76
C GLY A 599 -0.44 6.55 -25.58
N ARG A 600 -0.96 6.41 -24.35
CA ARG A 600 -2.13 5.61 -24.02
C ARG A 600 -3.31 6.43 -23.49
N LEU A 601 -3.19 7.75 -23.51
CA LEU A 601 -4.17 8.65 -22.94
C LEU A 601 -5.15 9.14 -24.00
N SER A 602 -6.43 9.19 -23.65
CA SER A 602 -7.43 9.87 -24.43
C SER A 602 -7.15 11.37 -24.49
N TYR A 603 -7.74 12.06 -25.46
CA TYR A 603 -7.59 13.51 -25.61
C TYR A 603 -7.94 14.28 -24.32
N GLU A 604 -9.06 13.93 -23.67
CA GLU A 604 -9.50 14.57 -22.44
C GLU A 604 -8.48 14.37 -21.29
N HIS A 605 -7.94 13.15 -21.14
CA HIS A 605 -6.89 12.87 -20.17
C HIS A 605 -5.62 13.70 -20.41
N ARG A 606 -5.20 13.86 -21.68
CA ARG A 606 -4.04 14.70 -22.03
C ARG A 606 -4.26 16.15 -21.67
N GLN A 607 -5.43 16.71 -22.00
CA GLN A 607 -5.80 18.07 -21.63
C GLN A 607 -5.78 18.27 -20.11
N ASN A 608 -6.38 17.34 -19.36
CA ASN A 608 -6.38 17.40 -17.91
C ASN A 608 -4.97 17.36 -17.34
N LEU A 609 -4.08 16.49 -17.84
CA LEU A 609 -2.68 16.44 -17.43
C LEU A 609 -1.94 17.75 -17.72
N ILE A 610 -2.05 18.27 -18.92
CA ILE A 610 -1.38 19.51 -19.34
C ILE A 610 -1.79 20.68 -18.46
N ASN A 611 -3.06 20.75 -18.07
CA ASN A 611 -3.59 21.81 -17.22
C ASN A 611 -3.22 21.64 -15.75
N GLN A 612 -3.04 20.41 -15.25
CA GLN A 612 -2.91 20.15 -13.82
C GLN A 612 -1.47 19.87 -13.37
N VAL A 613 -0.67 19.15 -14.18
CA VAL A 613 0.71 18.80 -13.78
C VAL A 613 1.54 20.04 -13.45
N PRO A 614 1.50 21.14 -14.23
CA PRO A 614 2.27 22.34 -13.90
C PRO A 614 1.87 23.00 -12.57
N LEU A 615 0.66 22.75 -12.07
CA LEU A 615 0.17 23.37 -10.83
C LEU A 615 0.78 22.73 -9.58
N PHE A 616 1.02 21.42 -9.60
CA PHE A 616 1.56 20.69 -8.46
C PHE A 616 3.07 20.37 -8.59
N ALA A 617 3.61 20.27 -9.80
CA ALA A 617 5.04 20.06 -10.01
C ALA A 617 5.81 21.36 -9.91
N SER A 618 6.95 21.39 -9.21
CA SER A 618 7.85 22.55 -9.24
C SER A 618 8.51 22.70 -10.60
N GLN A 619 8.81 21.58 -11.26
CA GLN A 619 9.42 21.54 -12.57
C GLN A 619 8.90 20.31 -13.33
N TRP A 620 8.46 20.51 -14.56
CA TRP A 620 8.04 19.44 -15.44
C TRP A 620 8.87 19.42 -16.72
N ILE A 621 9.59 18.34 -16.95
CA ILE A 621 10.38 18.10 -18.16
C ILE A 621 9.67 16.99 -18.94
N LEU A 622 9.12 17.36 -20.08
CA LEU A 622 8.31 16.52 -20.93
C LEU A 622 9.07 16.16 -22.21
N LEU A 623 9.36 14.87 -22.39
CA LEU A 623 9.78 14.33 -23.68
C LEU A 623 8.54 13.86 -24.45
N ALA A 624 8.30 14.41 -25.62
CA ALA A 624 7.07 14.12 -26.37
C ALA A 624 7.35 13.83 -27.85
N THR A 625 6.48 12.99 -28.43
CA THR A 625 6.47 12.71 -29.87
C THR A 625 5.52 13.62 -30.62
N ASP A 626 5.60 13.62 -31.93
CA ASP A 626 4.67 14.30 -32.85
C ASP A 626 3.21 13.78 -32.76
N THR A 627 3.04 12.51 -32.35
CA THR A 627 1.71 11.91 -32.13
C THR A 627 1.11 12.30 -30.76
N GLU A 628 1.94 12.69 -29.79
CA GLU A 628 1.54 12.96 -28.42
C GLU A 628 1.39 14.44 -28.08
N PHE A 629 2.24 15.26 -28.66
CA PHE A 629 2.29 16.71 -28.40
C PHE A 629 2.10 17.49 -29.71
N ARG A 630 0.87 17.87 -29.95
CA ARG A 630 0.45 18.58 -31.15
C ARG A 630 0.22 20.07 -30.87
N ARG A 631 -0.16 20.82 -31.87
CA ARG A 631 -0.44 22.25 -31.73
C ARG A 631 -1.51 22.54 -30.67
N GLN A 632 -2.51 21.68 -30.52
CA GLN A 632 -3.57 21.83 -29.50
C GLN A 632 -3.02 21.76 -28.09
N GLU A 633 -2.21 20.74 -27.78
CA GLU A 633 -1.54 20.58 -26.48
C GLU A 633 -0.60 21.74 -26.19
N ALA A 634 0.15 22.17 -27.18
CA ALA A 634 1.07 23.32 -27.07
C ALA A 634 0.32 24.64 -26.79
N GLN A 635 -0.84 24.84 -27.41
CA GLN A 635 -1.70 26.00 -27.14
C GLN A 635 -2.22 26.02 -25.69
N LEU A 636 -2.55 24.85 -25.12
CA LEU A 636 -2.98 24.76 -23.73
C LEU A 636 -1.86 25.19 -22.78
N LEU A 637 -0.63 24.68 -22.97
CA LEU A 637 0.53 25.11 -22.17
C LEU A 637 0.81 26.60 -22.33
N LYS A 638 0.70 27.14 -23.52
CA LYS A 638 0.90 28.58 -23.76
C LYS A 638 -0.17 29.42 -23.05
N ARG A 639 -1.45 29.01 -23.10
CA ARG A 639 -2.55 29.73 -22.43
C ARG A 639 -2.42 29.73 -20.90
N SER A 640 -1.89 28.64 -20.33
CA SER A 640 -1.66 28.54 -18.88
C SER A 640 -0.43 29.33 -18.42
N GLU A 641 0.39 29.88 -19.31
CA GLU A 641 1.65 30.61 -19.02
C GLU A 641 2.69 29.73 -18.31
N THR A 642 2.54 28.43 -18.35
CA THR A 642 3.42 27.48 -17.67
C THR A 642 4.57 26.98 -18.55
N TRP A 643 4.46 27.13 -19.86
CA TRP A 643 5.46 26.73 -20.84
C TRP A 643 6.60 27.73 -20.90
N GLY A 644 7.81 27.30 -20.57
CA GLY A 644 8.98 28.18 -20.51
C GLY A 644 10.02 27.91 -21.57
N LYS A 645 10.33 26.63 -21.88
CA LYS A 645 11.34 26.28 -22.90
C LYS A 645 10.87 25.17 -23.81
N PHE A 646 11.37 25.22 -25.06
CA PHE A 646 11.08 24.22 -26.09
C PHE A 646 12.36 23.84 -26.83
N PHE A 647 12.64 22.53 -26.86
CA PHE A 647 13.76 21.96 -27.60
C PHE A 647 13.25 21.00 -28.66
N ILE A 648 13.85 21.03 -29.86
CA ILE A 648 13.58 20.07 -30.93
C ILE A 648 14.81 19.19 -31.13
N LEU A 649 14.57 17.88 -31.21
CA LEU A 649 15.57 16.88 -31.57
C LEU A 649 15.51 16.65 -33.10
N ARG A 650 16.55 17.07 -33.81
CA ARG A 650 16.65 16.95 -35.27
C ARG A 650 17.70 15.94 -35.65
N LEU A 651 17.42 15.11 -36.65
CA LEU A 651 18.42 14.25 -37.25
C LEU A 651 19.35 15.05 -38.15
N THR A 652 20.63 14.92 -37.94
CA THR A 652 21.66 15.45 -38.85
C THR A 652 21.84 14.54 -40.07
N LYS A 653 22.49 15.04 -41.12
CA LYS A 653 22.78 14.24 -42.31
C LYS A 653 23.64 13.03 -42.02
N ASP A 654 24.42 13.04 -40.95
CA ASP A 654 25.34 11.98 -40.54
C ASP A 654 24.63 10.97 -39.58
N GLY A 655 23.31 11.03 -39.43
CA GLY A 655 22.55 10.11 -38.60
C GLY A 655 22.65 10.37 -37.09
N ASN A 656 23.28 11.48 -36.68
CA ASN A 656 23.33 11.91 -35.27
C ASN A 656 22.14 12.83 -34.95
N THR A 657 21.93 13.10 -33.66
CA THR A 657 20.86 14.01 -33.20
C THR A 657 21.46 15.33 -32.74
N GLU A 658 20.88 16.43 -33.21
CA GLU A 658 21.12 17.77 -32.74
C GLU A 658 19.97 18.27 -31.86
N ILE A 659 20.29 18.99 -30.81
CA ILE A 659 19.34 19.62 -29.89
C ILE A 659 19.27 21.11 -30.22
N VAL A 660 18.10 21.58 -30.63
CA VAL A 660 17.89 22.98 -31.03
C VAL A 660 16.84 23.61 -30.10
N GLU A 661 17.23 24.67 -29.39
CA GLU A 661 16.24 25.47 -28.63
C GLU A 661 15.48 26.37 -29.59
N GLN A 662 14.18 26.45 -29.43
CA GLN A 662 13.30 27.33 -30.19
C GLN A 662 12.39 28.13 -29.28
N ASP A 663 12.03 29.35 -29.73
CA ASP A 663 11.01 30.13 -29.04
C ASP A 663 9.62 29.49 -29.20
N ILE A 664 8.73 29.75 -28.24
CA ILE A 664 7.42 29.13 -28.13
C ILE A 664 6.51 29.46 -29.34
N ASN A 665 6.66 30.64 -29.94
CA ASN A 665 5.84 31.01 -31.11
C ASN A 665 6.31 30.26 -32.36
N SER A 666 7.62 30.11 -32.55
CA SER A 666 8.19 29.28 -33.60
C SER A 666 7.86 27.80 -33.41
N ALA A 667 7.81 27.33 -32.16
CA ALA A 667 7.38 25.97 -31.82
C ALA A 667 5.95 25.67 -32.32
N LEU A 668 5.00 26.58 -32.09
CA LEU A 668 3.63 26.43 -32.56
C LEU A 668 3.50 26.37 -34.09
N ALA A 669 4.43 26.95 -34.84
CA ALA A 669 4.44 26.89 -36.30
C ALA A 669 4.98 25.54 -36.83
N VAL A 670 5.80 24.85 -36.05
CA VAL A 670 6.39 23.56 -36.42
C VAL A 670 5.49 22.37 -36.06
N LEU A 671 4.71 22.52 -34.99
CA LEU A 671 3.79 21.48 -34.52
C LEU A 671 2.59 21.36 -35.46
N ARG A 672 2.24 20.15 -35.85
CA ARG A 672 1.15 19.81 -36.77
C ARG A 672 -0.18 19.60 -36.04
N ASP A 673 -1.28 19.78 -36.76
CA ASP A 673 -2.63 19.42 -36.30
C ASP A 673 -3.02 18.03 -36.81
N GLU A 674 -4.13 17.48 -36.31
CA GLU A 674 -4.64 16.17 -36.76
C GLU A 674 -4.95 16.11 -38.26
N GLU A 675 -5.38 17.23 -38.84
CA GLU A 675 -5.73 17.35 -40.23
C GLU A 675 -4.52 17.28 -41.18
N ASP A 676 -3.32 17.50 -40.68
CA ASP A 676 -2.09 17.43 -41.47
C ASP A 676 -1.58 15.99 -41.73
N TYR A 677 -2.23 14.97 -41.15
CA TYR A 677 -1.92 13.54 -41.31
C TYR A 677 -2.95 12.77 -42.16
N GLN A 678 -4.01 13.44 -42.69
CA GLN A 678 -4.92 12.92 -43.69
C GLN A 678 -4.47 13.33 -45.10
#